data_8bd74f6be83e584b16f7b72fd9f528f7
#
_entry.id   8bd74f6be83e584b16f7b72fd9f528f7
#
_cell.length_a   1.000
_cell.length_b   1.000
_cell.length_c   1.000
_cell.angle_alpha   90.00
_cell.angle_beta   90.00
_cell.angle_gamma   90.00
#
_symmetry.space_group_name_H-M   'P 1'
#
loop_
_entity.id
_entity.type
_entity.pdbx_description
1 polymer ?
#
loop_
_entity_poly.entity_id
_entity_poly.type
_entity_poly.pdbx_seq_one_letter_code
_entity_poly.pdbx_strand_id
1 'polypeptide(L)'
;MNVSVPEIFGSMVFNDDVMKARLPKDTYTSLKKTILQGSPLELDVANVVANAMKDWAIEKGATHFTHWFQPLTGVTAEKHDSFIYPNGSGVIMEFSGKELVKGEVDGSSFPSGGIRATFEARGYTAWDPTSYAFIKDGSLYIPTAFCSYTGESLDKKTPLLRSMEALNVQALRILRLFGNTSAKRVITTVGPEQEYFLIDKKLWEQRKDLIFTGRTLFGSMPPKGQEMDDHYYGSIKPRIAEFMADLDNELWKLGILSKTKHNEVAPAQHEMAPIFTTTNLSADQNQLTMQIMKQIAPRHGLYCLLSEKPFAGVNGSGKHNNWSISTDDGFNLLEPGETPRENAQFLLILTAVIQAVDKHQDLLRDSVASAGNDHRLGANEAPPAIISMFIGDELQAVLDSIELGSPYSQKTKEKMQIGVSVLPAIPKDTTDRNRTSPFAFTGNKFEFRSLGSSLSISGPNVVLNTIVAETLDEFATRLEKSKDLNGDLQNLIKEKIIEHKKIIFNGNGYDEEWVREAEKRGLLNLKTLPDAMERYLDSKNVEMFSKYNVYTETEMKSHHEVKLEKYSKVLNIEVNTMLDMIYKDILPASYEYMSSVAESAAKVMAIVPGSKCSAQANVLKEISSLADKLDNEAKNLSKIHDEACSINDIPKKARFYADRVIPQMQKTRAVADAIEPILGEKHKPYPSYSDLLFRV
;
A
#
# COMPACT_ATOMS: atom_id res chain seq x y z
N MET A 1 25.81 -14.99 -16.23
CA MET A 1 25.13 -16.13 -16.88
C MET A 1 23.86 -15.61 -17.52
N ASN A 2 23.61 -15.92 -18.79
CA ASN A 2 22.30 -15.63 -19.38
C ASN A 2 21.26 -16.51 -18.71
N VAL A 3 20.47 -15.93 -17.82
CA VAL A 3 19.38 -16.62 -17.13
C VAL A 3 18.20 -16.68 -18.09
N SER A 4 17.73 -17.89 -18.42
CA SER A 4 16.50 -18.09 -19.18
C SER A 4 15.29 -17.84 -18.26
N VAL A 5 14.61 -16.73 -18.44
CA VAL A 5 13.46 -16.35 -17.59
C VAL A 5 12.39 -17.45 -17.54
N PRO A 6 12.00 -18.08 -18.68
CA PRO A 6 11.04 -19.20 -18.62
C PRO A 6 11.50 -20.40 -17.78
N GLU A 7 12.81 -20.65 -17.69
CA GLU A 7 13.34 -21.78 -16.90
C GLU A 7 13.38 -21.48 -15.40
N ILE A 8 13.59 -20.22 -15.01
CA ILE A 8 13.63 -19.86 -13.59
C ILE A 8 12.28 -19.48 -13.01
N PHE A 9 11.32 -19.09 -13.87
CA PHE A 9 10.02 -18.59 -13.41
C PHE A 9 9.27 -19.64 -12.59
N GLY A 10 8.94 -19.29 -11.34
CA GLY A 10 8.25 -20.20 -10.41
C GLY A 10 9.10 -21.38 -9.93
N SER A 11 10.41 -21.40 -10.20
CA SER A 11 11.29 -22.54 -9.83
C SER A 11 11.38 -22.78 -8.31
N MET A 12 11.04 -21.78 -7.50
CA MET A 12 11.00 -21.83 -6.03
C MET A 12 9.58 -21.81 -5.47
N VAL A 13 8.56 -22.16 -6.29
CA VAL A 13 7.15 -22.16 -5.91
C VAL A 13 6.56 -23.56 -6.07
N PHE A 14 5.83 -24.04 -5.06
CA PHE A 14 5.03 -25.26 -5.13
C PHE A 14 3.74 -24.97 -5.90
N ASN A 15 3.90 -24.66 -7.19
CA ASN A 15 2.83 -24.24 -8.09
C ASN A 15 2.03 -25.42 -8.64
N ASP A 16 1.08 -25.13 -9.52
CA ASP A 16 0.17 -26.13 -10.10
C ASP A 16 0.91 -27.25 -10.87
N ASP A 17 1.96 -26.89 -11.62
CA ASP A 17 2.78 -27.86 -12.37
C ASP A 17 3.54 -28.81 -11.42
N VAL A 18 4.12 -28.27 -10.35
CA VAL A 18 4.81 -29.06 -9.32
C VAL A 18 3.80 -29.97 -8.58
N MET A 19 2.63 -29.44 -8.21
CA MET A 19 1.56 -30.22 -7.58
C MET A 19 1.12 -31.39 -8.48
N LYS A 20 0.87 -31.11 -9.75
CA LYS A 20 0.44 -32.09 -10.72
C LYS A 20 1.47 -33.18 -10.97
N ALA A 21 2.76 -32.82 -10.94
CA ALA A 21 3.86 -33.76 -11.13
C ALA A 21 4.13 -34.65 -9.90
N ARG A 22 3.82 -34.17 -8.70
CA ARG A 22 4.22 -34.84 -7.44
C ARG A 22 3.09 -35.46 -6.64
N LEU A 23 1.86 -35.04 -6.88
CA LEU A 23 0.71 -35.57 -6.16
C LEU A 23 0.03 -36.72 -6.94
N PRO A 24 -0.45 -37.75 -6.25
CA PRO A 24 -1.39 -38.70 -6.84
C PRO A 24 -2.58 -37.98 -7.46
N LYS A 25 -3.09 -38.48 -8.57
CA LYS A 25 -4.17 -37.83 -9.35
C LYS A 25 -5.39 -37.49 -8.50
N ASP A 26 -5.81 -38.38 -7.60
CA ASP A 26 -6.97 -38.14 -6.75
C ASP A 26 -6.72 -37.06 -5.70
N THR A 27 -5.53 -37.07 -5.08
CA THR A 27 -5.08 -36.01 -4.16
C THR A 27 -5.03 -34.63 -4.84
N TYR A 28 -4.43 -34.57 -6.04
CA TYR A 28 -4.40 -33.35 -6.83
C TYR A 28 -5.81 -32.84 -7.16
N THR A 29 -6.69 -33.73 -7.60
CA THR A 29 -8.09 -33.40 -7.93
C THR A 29 -8.83 -32.86 -6.70
N SER A 30 -8.67 -33.51 -5.53
CA SER A 30 -9.27 -33.06 -4.27
C SER A 30 -8.76 -31.70 -3.85
N LEU A 31 -7.43 -31.50 -3.88
CA LEU A 31 -6.83 -30.21 -3.57
C LEU A 31 -7.34 -29.10 -4.51
N LYS A 32 -7.45 -29.38 -5.81
CA LYS A 32 -8.01 -28.41 -6.79
C LYS A 32 -9.47 -28.06 -6.50
N LYS A 33 -10.29 -28.99 -6.01
CA LYS A 33 -11.66 -28.68 -5.56
C LYS A 33 -11.64 -27.73 -4.37
N THR A 34 -10.74 -27.94 -3.40
CA THR A 34 -10.57 -27.01 -2.28
C THR A 34 -10.19 -25.61 -2.78
N ILE A 35 -9.19 -25.49 -3.64
CA ILE A 35 -8.69 -24.22 -4.17
C ILE A 35 -9.76 -23.48 -5.00
N LEU A 36 -10.45 -24.19 -5.88
CA LEU A 36 -11.35 -23.58 -6.86
C LEU A 36 -12.80 -23.44 -6.37
N GLN A 37 -13.24 -24.31 -5.47
CA GLN A 37 -14.65 -24.42 -5.06
C GLN A 37 -14.86 -24.20 -3.55
N GLY A 38 -13.79 -24.06 -2.76
CA GLY A 38 -13.87 -23.89 -1.30
C GLY A 38 -14.30 -25.17 -0.56
N SER A 39 -14.16 -26.35 -1.18
CA SER A 39 -14.47 -27.63 -0.52
C SER A 39 -13.52 -27.86 0.67
N PRO A 40 -14.00 -28.43 1.81
CA PRO A 40 -13.13 -28.77 2.93
C PRO A 40 -11.97 -29.67 2.51
N LEU A 41 -10.80 -29.44 3.10
CA LEU A 41 -9.62 -30.25 2.88
C LEU A 41 -9.61 -31.43 3.87
N GLU A 42 -9.61 -32.66 3.35
CA GLU A 42 -9.50 -33.86 4.16
C GLU A 42 -8.06 -34.02 4.70
N LEU A 43 -7.93 -34.50 5.95
CA LEU A 43 -6.63 -34.64 6.61
C LEU A 43 -5.70 -35.62 5.86
N ASP A 44 -6.25 -36.70 5.29
CA ASP A 44 -5.48 -37.66 4.51
C ASP A 44 -4.91 -37.03 3.24
N VAL A 45 -5.68 -36.15 2.58
CA VAL A 45 -5.20 -35.35 1.45
C VAL A 45 -4.08 -34.41 1.91
N ALA A 46 -4.27 -33.73 3.05
CA ALA A 46 -3.25 -32.85 3.62
C ALA A 46 -1.94 -33.59 3.96
N ASN A 47 -2.00 -34.80 4.47
CA ASN A 47 -0.80 -35.63 4.75
C ASN A 47 0.01 -35.94 3.49
N VAL A 48 -0.66 -36.28 2.39
CA VAL A 48 0.00 -36.57 1.10
C VAL A 48 0.61 -35.28 0.53
N VAL A 49 -0.10 -34.17 0.60
CA VAL A 49 0.40 -32.87 0.14
C VAL A 49 1.60 -32.41 0.98
N ALA A 50 1.55 -32.53 2.31
CA ALA A 50 2.61 -32.15 3.21
C ALA A 50 3.91 -32.92 2.91
N ASN A 51 3.81 -34.24 2.74
CA ASN A 51 4.97 -35.08 2.41
C ASN A 51 5.57 -34.70 1.05
N ALA A 52 4.74 -34.53 0.01
CA ALA A 52 5.22 -34.12 -1.31
C ALA A 52 5.85 -32.72 -1.29
N MET A 53 5.30 -31.80 -0.51
CA MET A 53 5.81 -30.43 -0.33
C MET A 53 7.16 -30.45 0.40
N LYS A 54 7.30 -31.26 1.45
CA LYS A 54 8.56 -31.46 2.18
C LYS A 54 9.65 -32.06 1.28
N ASP A 55 9.33 -33.13 0.54
CA ASP A 55 10.33 -33.78 -0.33
C ASP A 55 10.81 -32.79 -1.41
N TRP A 56 9.90 -32.05 -2.02
CA TRP A 56 10.25 -30.99 -2.95
C TRP A 56 11.08 -29.88 -2.30
N ALA A 57 10.75 -29.47 -1.08
CA ALA A 57 11.48 -28.43 -0.37
C ALA A 57 12.91 -28.87 -0.03
N ILE A 58 13.10 -30.11 0.43
CA ILE A 58 14.41 -30.70 0.71
C ILE A 58 15.28 -30.78 -0.56
N GLU A 59 14.71 -31.21 -1.69
CA GLU A 59 15.41 -31.21 -2.99
C GLU A 59 15.87 -29.81 -3.41
N LYS A 60 15.17 -28.77 -2.99
CA LYS A 60 15.53 -27.35 -3.20
C LYS A 60 16.45 -26.79 -2.11
N GLY A 61 16.89 -27.60 -1.16
CA GLY A 61 17.82 -27.23 -0.11
C GLY A 61 17.20 -26.65 1.16
N ALA A 62 15.88 -26.74 1.33
CA ALA A 62 15.23 -26.30 2.56
C ALA A 62 15.41 -27.31 3.69
N THR A 63 15.65 -26.82 4.91
CA THR A 63 15.78 -27.61 6.14
C THR A 63 14.68 -27.28 7.16
N HIS A 64 14.00 -26.18 6.95
CA HIS A 64 12.96 -25.64 7.83
C HIS A 64 11.70 -25.31 7.06
N PHE A 65 10.60 -25.15 7.78
CA PHE A 65 9.36 -24.58 7.28
C PHE A 65 8.88 -23.46 8.21
N THR A 66 8.02 -22.59 7.68
CA THR A 66 7.38 -21.54 8.46
C THR A 66 5.94 -21.32 7.98
N HIS A 67 5.04 -21.15 8.91
CA HIS A 67 3.73 -20.57 8.63
C HIS A 67 3.89 -19.06 8.50
N TRP A 68 3.70 -18.56 7.28
CA TRP A 68 3.92 -17.18 6.91
C TRP A 68 2.59 -16.45 6.78
N PHE A 69 2.43 -15.33 7.48
CA PHE A 69 1.18 -14.57 7.49
C PHE A 69 1.41 -13.05 7.54
N GLN A 70 0.35 -12.27 7.32
CA GLN A 70 0.35 -10.82 7.34
C GLN A 70 -0.30 -10.32 8.63
N PRO A 71 0.45 -9.94 9.68
CA PRO A 71 -0.11 -9.45 10.94
C PRO A 71 -0.80 -8.10 10.75
N LEU A 72 -1.60 -7.67 11.72
CA LEU A 72 -2.28 -6.36 11.69
C LEU A 72 -1.30 -5.19 11.60
N THR A 73 -0.11 -5.34 12.17
CA THR A 73 0.99 -4.37 12.05
C THR A 73 2.24 -5.05 11.50
N GLY A 74 3.09 -4.26 10.84
CA GLY A 74 4.27 -4.79 10.16
C GLY A 74 3.96 -5.30 8.75
N VAL A 75 4.92 -6.00 8.14
CA VAL A 75 4.81 -6.52 6.78
C VAL A 75 4.39 -7.98 6.81
N THR A 76 5.24 -8.84 7.37
CA THR A 76 5.02 -10.28 7.49
C THR A 76 5.45 -10.78 8.86
N ALA A 77 4.95 -11.96 9.24
CA ALA A 77 5.36 -12.68 10.44
C ALA A 77 5.68 -14.13 10.10
N GLU A 78 6.70 -14.68 10.75
CA GLU A 78 7.23 -16.01 10.52
C GLU A 78 7.86 -16.60 11.80
N LYS A 79 7.76 -17.93 11.94
CA LYS A 79 8.42 -18.72 12.98
C LYS A 79 8.90 -20.01 12.35
N HIS A 80 10.22 -20.19 12.27
CA HIS A 80 10.82 -21.31 11.56
C HIS A 80 10.94 -22.53 12.47
N ASP A 81 10.39 -23.65 12.05
CA ASP A 81 10.56 -24.96 12.66
C ASP A 81 11.34 -25.88 11.70
N SER A 82 12.24 -26.70 12.24
CA SER A 82 12.99 -27.67 11.43
C SER A 82 12.12 -28.89 11.10
N PHE A 83 12.39 -29.53 9.95
CA PHE A 83 11.81 -30.83 9.63
C PHE A 83 12.36 -32.00 10.46
N ILE A 84 13.28 -31.75 11.39
CA ILE A 84 13.98 -32.80 12.13
C ILE A 84 13.09 -33.45 13.18
N TYR A 85 13.01 -34.79 13.14
CA TYR A 85 12.41 -35.60 14.19
C TYR A 85 13.39 -36.70 14.66
N PRO A 86 13.37 -37.05 15.95
CA PRO A 86 14.24 -38.10 16.47
C PRO A 86 13.83 -39.49 15.93
N ASN A 87 14.81 -40.29 15.51
CA ASN A 87 14.60 -41.68 15.08
C ASN A 87 15.71 -42.56 15.68
N GLY A 88 15.43 -43.14 16.82
CA GLY A 88 16.42 -43.92 17.58
C GLY A 88 17.59 -43.04 18.00
N SER A 89 18.81 -43.39 17.51
CA SER A 89 20.04 -42.62 17.76
C SER A 89 20.29 -41.52 16.67
N GLY A 90 19.43 -41.40 15.70
CA GLY A 90 19.55 -40.46 14.58
C GLY A 90 18.35 -39.55 14.46
N VAL A 91 18.23 -38.94 13.27
CA VAL A 91 17.11 -38.03 12.92
C VAL A 91 16.52 -38.43 11.56
N ILE A 92 15.27 -38.14 11.40
CA ILE A 92 14.55 -38.18 10.10
C ILE A 92 14.03 -36.78 9.79
N MET A 93 13.68 -36.56 8.53
CA MET A 93 12.98 -35.34 8.07
C MET A 93 11.52 -35.69 7.87
N GLU A 94 10.65 -35.08 8.65
CA GLU A 94 9.22 -35.33 8.66
C GLU A 94 8.41 -34.02 8.60
N PHE A 95 7.27 -34.08 7.97
CA PHE A 95 6.29 -32.97 7.92
C PHE A 95 4.91 -33.53 7.68
N SER A 96 4.06 -33.41 8.66
CA SER A 96 2.71 -34.00 8.63
C SER A 96 1.67 -33.05 8.08
N GLY A 97 0.53 -33.60 7.60
CA GLY A 97 -0.62 -32.80 7.22
C GLY A 97 -1.18 -31.93 8.34
N LYS A 98 -1.06 -32.38 9.60
CA LYS A 98 -1.44 -31.59 10.76
C LYS A 98 -0.56 -30.33 10.89
N GLU A 99 0.74 -30.46 10.69
CA GLU A 99 1.69 -29.33 10.70
C GLU A 99 1.51 -28.40 9.49
N LEU A 100 1.14 -28.96 8.33
CA LEU A 100 0.79 -28.14 7.16
C LEU A 100 -0.45 -27.31 7.41
N VAL A 101 -1.53 -27.93 7.89
CA VAL A 101 -2.85 -27.29 8.00
C VAL A 101 -2.92 -26.29 9.15
N LYS A 102 -2.23 -26.58 10.27
CA LYS A 102 -2.36 -25.79 11.51
C LYS A 102 -1.02 -25.61 12.20
N GLY A 103 -0.69 -24.36 12.50
CA GLY A 103 0.37 -23.99 13.44
C GLY A 103 -0.21 -23.36 14.71
N GLU A 104 0.54 -23.44 15.80
CA GLU A 104 0.25 -22.74 17.05
C GLU A 104 1.33 -21.69 17.30
N VAL A 105 0.91 -20.43 17.43
CA VAL A 105 1.78 -19.30 17.73
C VAL A 105 1.24 -18.56 18.96
N ASP A 106 2.10 -17.77 19.58
CA ASP A 106 1.69 -16.92 20.69
C ASP A 106 0.88 -15.72 20.15
N GLY A 107 -0.44 -15.80 20.26
CA GLY A 107 -1.35 -14.75 19.85
C GLY A 107 -1.23 -13.48 20.67
N SER A 108 -0.77 -13.56 21.93
CA SER A 108 -0.61 -12.40 22.81
C SER A 108 0.56 -11.50 22.43
N SER A 109 1.53 -12.03 21.66
CA SER A 109 2.71 -11.29 21.18
C SER A 109 2.38 -10.32 20.04
N PHE A 110 1.20 -10.44 19.41
CA PHE A 110 0.79 -9.58 18.32
C PHE A 110 -0.19 -8.49 18.78
N PRO A 111 -0.23 -7.33 18.11
CA PRO A 111 -1.25 -6.31 18.37
C PRO A 111 -2.65 -6.92 18.34
N SER A 112 -3.49 -6.56 19.30
CA SER A 112 -4.79 -7.18 19.59
C SER A 112 -4.75 -8.67 19.94
N GLY A 113 -3.62 -9.18 20.42
CA GLY A 113 -3.53 -10.53 20.99
C GLY A 113 -4.67 -10.78 21.99
N GLY A 114 -5.36 -11.93 21.83
CA GLY A 114 -6.57 -12.21 22.60
C GLY A 114 -7.70 -11.22 22.38
N ILE A 115 -7.72 -10.46 21.28
CA ILE A 115 -8.68 -9.39 20.98
C ILE A 115 -8.80 -8.38 22.12
N ARG A 116 -7.64 -8.07 22.76
CA ARG A 116 -7.48 -7.09 23.86
C ARG A 116 -8.34 -7.33 25.11
N ALA A 117 -9.22 -8.30 25.10
CA ALA A 117 -10.16 -8.57 26.18
C ALA A 117 -9.95 -9.93 26.84
N THR A 118 -9.02 -10.76 26.34
CA THR A 118 -8.80 -12.11 26.85
C THR A 118 -7.40 -12.29 27.41
N PHE A 119 -7.25 -13.23 28.34
CA PHE A 119 -5.95 -13.67 28.84
C PHE A 119 -5.38 -14.85 28.02
N GLU A 120 -6.01 -15.16 26.89
CA GLU A 120 -5.64 -16.26 26.03
C GLU A 120 -4.42 -15.89 25.21
N ALA A 121 -3.34 -16.63 25.42
CA ALA A 121 -2.08 -16.42 24.69
C ALA A 121 -2.02 -17.17 23.34
N ARG A 122 -2.90 -18.16 23.13
CA ARG A 122 -2.86 -19.00 21.92
C ARG A 122 -3.45 -18.31 20.72
N GLY A 123 -2.70 -18.37 19.60
CA GLY A 123 -3.20 -18.11 18.26
C GLY A 123 -2.96 -19.30 17.35
N TYR A 124 -3.74 -19.38 16.27
CA TYR A 124 -3.63 -20.44 15.29
C TYR A 124 -3.38 -19.87 13.91
N THR A 125 -2.42 -20.48 13.21
CA THR A 125 -2.27 -20.28 11.77
C THR A 125 -2.97 -21.42 11.03
N ALA A 126 -3.65 -21.09 9.93
CA ALA A 126 -4.34 -22.04 9.07
C ALA A 126 -3.83 -21.91 7.65
N TRP A 127 -3.41 -23.02 7.04
CA TRP A 127 -2.93 -23.04 5.66
C TRP A 127 -3.98 -22.46 4.70
N ASP A 128 -3.53 -21.58 3.83
CA ASP A 128 -4.32 -21.07 2.70
C ASP A 128 -3.85 -21.75 1.41
N PRO A 129 -4.56 -22.77 0.91
CA PRO A 129 -4.20 -23.46 -0.32
C PRO A 129 -4.42 -22.63 -1.59
N THR A 130 -5.07 -21.47 -1.51
CA THR A 130 -5.28 -20.55 -2.64
C THR A 130 -4.07 -19.67 -2.94
N SER A 131 -3.06 -19.71 -2.06
CA SER A 131 -1.75 -19.07 -2.26
C SER A 131 -0.65 -20.11 -2.20
N TYR A 132 0.28 -20.05 -3.15
CA TYR A 132 1.31 -21.07 -3.29
C TYR A 132 2.37 -20.99 -2.18
N ALA A 133 2.73 -22.17 -1.64
CA ALA A 133 3.94 -22.28 -0.82
C ALA A 133 5.20 -22.07 -1.66
N PHE A 134 6.23 -21.50 -1.06
CA PHE A 134 7.46 -21.14 -1.77
C PHE A 134 8.70 -21.35 -0.89
N ILE A 135 9.87 -21.40 -1.52
CA ILE A 135 11.15 -21.53 -0.83
C ILE A 135 11.91 -20.22 -0.90
N LYS A 136 12.33 -19.75 0.25
CA LYS A 136 13.19 -18.58 0.43
C LYS A 136 14.15 -18.81 1.59
N ASP A 137 15.39 -18.39 1.45
CA ASP A 137 16.42 -18.45 2.51
C ASP A 137 16.53 -19.82 3.21
N GLY A 138 16.44 -20.93 2.44
CA GLY A 138 16.57 -22.30 2.96
C GLY A 138 15.39 -22.80 3.79
N SER A 139 14.24 -22.14 3.70
CA SER A 139 12.99 -22.54 4.37
C SER A 139 11.84 -22.63 3.39
N LEU A 140 10.91 -23.53 3.69
CA LEU A 140 9.59 -23.63 3.06
C LEU A 140 8.64 -22.64 3.74
N TYR A 141 8.14 -21.68 2.98
CA TYR A 141 7.14 -20.69 3.42
C TYR A 141 5.75 -21.13 3.02
N ILE A 142 4.87 -21.26 3.99
CA ILE A 142 3.50 -21.72 3.83
C ILE A 142 2.57 -20.53 4.11
N PRO A 143 1.88 -19.96 3.08
CA PRO A 143 0.94 -18.89 3.28
C PRO A 143 -0.21 -19.32 4.19
N THR A 144 -0.49 -18.55 5.23
CA THR A 144 -1.49 -18.89 6.23
C THR A 144 -2.34 -17.69 6.62
N ALA A 145 -3.56 -17.97 7.05
CA ALA A 145 -4.37 -17.09 7.88
C ALA A 145 -3.95 -17.20 9.33
N PHE A 146 -4.20 -16.17 10.14
CA PHE A 146 -3.91 -16.15 11.56
C PHE A 146 -5.11 -15.68 12.37
N CYS A 147 -5.53 -16.46 13.34
CA CYS A 147 -6.67 -16.17 14.20
C CYS A 147 -6.38 -16.39 15.70
N SER A 148 -7.19 -15.79 16.56
CA SER A 148 -7.19 -15.99 17.99
C SER A 148 -7.67 -17.39 18.37
N TYR A 149 -7.55 -17.73 19.65
CA TYR A 149 -8.11 -18.97 20.19
C TYR A 149 -9.62 -19.09 19.97
N THR A 150 -10.33 -17.98 19.97
CA THR A 150 -11.79 -17.90 19.78
C THR A 150 -12.20 -17.77 18.32
N GLY A 151 -11.23 -17.66 17.38
CA GLY A 151 -11.47 -17.70 15.95
C GLY A 151 -11.56 -16.34 15.27
N GLU A 152 -11.40 -15.23 16.03
CA GLU A 152 -11.33 -13.89 15.42
C GLU A 152 -10.03 -13.72 14.63
N SER A 153 -10.14 -13.02 13.53
CA SER A 153 -9.00 -12.68 12.68
C SER A 153 -8.01 -11.76 13.38
N LEU A 154 -6.74 -12.15 13.39
CA LEU A 154 -5.62 -11.34 13.87
C LEU A 154 -4.66 -10.94 12.73
N ASP A 155 -5.09 -11.10 11.49
CA ASP A 155 -4.30 -10.87 10.28
C ASP A 155 -5.06 -10.02 9.27
N LYS A 156 -4.41 -9.78 8.13
CA LYS A 156 -4.98 -9.05 6.99
C LYS A 156 -5.52 -9.98 5.90
N LYS A 157 -5.16 -11.25 5.92
CA LYS A 157 -5.54 -12.24 4.91
C LYS A 157 -6.96 -12.76 5.12
N THR A 158 -7.34 -13.10 6.34
CA THR A 158 -8.67 -13.64 6.64
C THR A 158 -9.79 -12.71 6.19
N PRO A 159 -9.78 -11.41 6.53
CA PRO A 159 -10.80 -10.49 6.02
C PRO A 159 -10.78 -10.35 4.50
N LEU A 160 -9.60 -10.42 3.87
CA LEU A 160 -9.48 -10.35 2.42
C LEU A 160 -10.18 -11.54 1.74
N LEU A 161 -9.92 -12.75 2.20
CA LEU A 161 -10.59 -13.97 1.69
C LEU A 161 -12.10 -13.91 1.90
N ARG A 162 -12.56 -13.49 3.09
CA ARG A 162 -13.99 -13.30 3.39
C ARG A 162 -14.64 -12.27 2.46
N SER A 163 -13.96 -11.14 2.18
CA SER A 163 -14.48 -10.10 1.29
C SER A 163 -14.57 -10.56 -0.17
N MET A 164 -13.59 -11.34 -0.62
CA MET A 164 -13.61 -11.94 -1.97
C MET A 164 -14.79 -12.90 -2.12
N GLU A 165 -15.08 -13.71 -1.10
CA GLU A 165 -16.22 -14.62 -1.11
C GLU A 165 -17.56 -13.87 -1.06
N ALA A 166 -17.66 -12.81 -0.27
CA ALA A 166 -18.84 -11.93 -0.23
C ALA A 166 -19.15 -11.37 -1.63
N LEU A 167 -18.12 -10.84 -2.31
CA LEU A 167 -18.28 -10.32 -3.67
C LEU A 167 -18.65 -11.42 -4.68
N ASN A 168 -17.99 -12.57 -4.61
CA ASN A 168 -18.29 -13.72 -5.47
C ASN A 168 -19.76 -14.09 -5.43
N VAL A 169 -20.34 -14.24 -4.25
CA VAL A 169 -21.75 -14.61 -4.06
C VAL A 169 -22.68 -13.59 -4.73
N GLN A 170 -22.47 -12.31 -4.50
CA GLN A 170 -23.37 -11.28 -5.01
C GLN A 170 -23.20 -11.03 -6.52
N ALA A 171 -21.96 -11.07 -7.01
CA ALA A 171 -21.70 -10.94 -8.44
C ALA A 171 -22.28 -12.10 -9.26
N LEU A 172 -22.22 -13.33 -8.74
CA LEU A 172 -22.87 -14.48 -9.39
C LEU A 172 -24.39 -14.30 -9.50
N ARG A 173 -25.07 -13.72 -8.49
CA ARG A 173 -26.52 -13.41 -8.57
C ARG A 173 -26.81 -12.48 -9.73
N ILE A 174 -26.02 -11.41 -9.88
CA ILE A 174 -26.13 -10.48 -11.02
C ILE A 174 -25.92 -11.22 -12.35
N LEU A 175 -24.86 -12.02 -12.46
CA LEU A 175 -24.56 -12.76 -13.69
C LEU A 175 -25.71 -13.70 -14.10
N ARG A 176 -26.39 -14.35 -13.13
CA ARG A 176 -27.55 -15.20 -13.39
C ARG A 176 -28.71 -14.41 -13.98
N LEU A 177 -28.94 -13.16 -13.55
CA LEU A 177 -29.96 -12.28 -14.13
C LEU A 177 -29.70 -11.96 -15.60
N PHE A 178 -28.42 -11.87 -16.00
CA PHE A 178 -28.01 -11.72 -17.41
C PHE A 178 -27.91 -13.03 -18.18
N GLY A 179 -28.37 -14.16 -17.60
CA GLY A 179 -28.40 -15.46 -18.27
C GLY A 179 -27.04 -16.18 -18.30
N ASN A 180 -26.00 -15.67 -17.65
CA ASN A 180 -24.74 -16.38 -17.54
C ASN A 180 -24.88 -17.54 -16.56
N THR A 181 -24.84 -18.77 -17.06
CA THR A 181 -24.91 -20.02 -16.28
C THR A 181 -23.58 -20.77 -16.26
N SER A 182 -22.59 -20.35 -17.06
CA SER A 182 -21.28 -21.01 -17.18
C SER A 182 -20.33 -20.62 -16.04
N ALA A 183 -20.26 -19.36 -15.66
CA ALA A 183 -19.40 -18.90 -14.58
C ALA A 183 -19.76 -19.60 -13.25
N LYS A 184 -18.77 -20.22 -12.63
CA LYS A 184 -18.90 -20.90 -11.34
C LYS A 184 -18.44 -20.03 -10.20
N ARG A 185 -17.55 -19.09 -10.50
CA ARG A 185 -16.95 -18.17 -9.54
C ARG A 185 -16.67 -16.82 -10.17
N VAL A 186 -16.78 -15.77 -9.35
CA VAL A 186 -16.29 -14.44 -9.65
C VAL A 186 -15.12 -14.16 -8.73
N ILE A 187 -14.03 -13.68 -9.30
CA ILE A 187 -12.79 -13.38 -8.60
C ILE A 187 -12.44 -11.90 -8.77
N THR A 188 -11.87 -11.31 -7.76
CA THR A 188 -11.23 -9.99 -7.89
C THR A 188 -9.77 -10.15 -8.26
N THR A 189 -9.29 -9.24 -9.08
CA THR A 189 -7.90 -9.20 -9.55
C THR A 189 -7.27 -7.87 -9.19
N VAL A 190 -5.97 -7.89 -8.89
CA VAL A 190 -5.22 -6.69 -8.53
C VAL A 190 -3.80 -6.75 -9.09
N GLY A 191 -3.34 -5.59 -9.61
CA GLY A 191 -1.95 -5.34 -9.95
C GLY A 191 -1.47 -4.08 -9.21
N PRO A 192 -0.70 -4.19 -8.13
CA PRO A 192 -0.18 -3.04 -7.40
C PRO A 192 1.12 -2.54 -8.04
N GLU A 193 1.21 -1.25 -8.32
CA GLU A 193 2.42 -0.57 -8.79
C GLU A 193 3.22 -0.10 -7.60
N GLN A 194 4.39 -0.71 -7.32
CA GLN A 194 5.19 -0.42 -6.13
C GLN A 194 6.22 0.66 -6.39
N GLU A 195 6.00 1.85 -5.83
CA GLU A 195 7.01 2.91 -5.80
C GLU A 195 7.93 2.76 -4.57
N TYR A 196 9.18 3.19 -4.72
CA TYR A 196 10.20 3.12 -3.67
C TYR A 196 11.37 4.05 -3.94
N PHE A 197 12.12 4.42 -2.88
CA PHE A 197 13.39 5.15 -3.02
C PHE A 197 14.58 4.22 -2.81
N LEU A 198 15.65 4.46 -3.55
CA LEU A 198 16.95 3.82 -3.33
C LEU A 198 18.00 4.88 -3.01
N ILE A 199 18.64 4.76 -1.87
CA ILE A 199 19.70 5.66 -1.43
C ILE A 199 20.97 4.87 -1.10
N ASP A 200 22.11 5.54 -1.07
CA ASP A 200 23.36 4.90 -0.68
C ASP A 200 23.29 4.41 0.77
N LYS A 201 23.64 3.14 1.01
CA LYS A 201 23.60 2.51 2.33
C LYS A 201 24.47 3.21 3.34
N LYS A 202 25.69 3.67 2.93
CA LYS A 202 26.61 4.36 3.85
C LYS A 202 26.07 5.71 4.31
N LEU A 203 25.26 6.39 3.48
CA LEU A 203 24.60 7.63 3.85
C LEU A 203 23.39 7.35 4.76
N TRP A 204 22.64 6.29 4.49
CA TRP A 204 21.54 5.85 5.35
C TRP A 204 22.03 5.53 6.77
N GLU A 205 23.16 4.83 6.91
CA GLU A 205 23.76 4.45 8.20
C GLU A 205 24.14 5.67 9.07
N GLN A 206 24.24 6.86 8.50
CA GLN A 206 24.57 8.10 9.18
C GLN A 206 23.35 8.93 9.58
N ARG A 207 22.13 8.45 9.29
CA ARG A 207 20.89 9.19 9.56
C ARG A 207 19.96 8.44 10.51
N LYS A 208 19.92 8.88 11.77
CA LYS A 208 19.08 8.28 12.81
C LYS A 208 17.59 8.29 12.44
N ASP A 209 17.09 9.36 11.83
CA ASP A 209 15.71 9.46 11.39
C ASP A 209 15.35 8.42 10.33
N LEU A 210 16.21 8.18 9.34
CA LEU A 210 15.99 7.12 8.35
C LEU A 210 16.06 5.72 8.98
N ILE A 211 16.95 5.50 9.96
CA ILE A 211 17.09 4.21 10.65
C ILE A 211 15.85 3.90 11.50
N PHE A 212 15.39 4.86 12.32
CA PHE A 212 14.34 4.62 13.30
C PHE A 212 12.93 4.82 12.74
N THR A 213 12.74 5.74 11.76
CA THR A 213 11.42 6.13 11.28
C THR A 213 11.18 5.85 9.79
N GLY A 214 12.23 5.54 9.04
CA GLY A 214 12.16 5.32 7.59
C GLY A 214 11.94 6.59 6.77
N ARG A 215 11.91 7.77 7.39
CA ARG A 215 11.80 9.07 6.73
C ARG A 215 12.71 10.11 7.35
N THR A 216 13.07 11.15 6.59
CA THR A 216 13.82 12.27 7.12
C THR A 216 12.93 13.18 7.97
N LEU A 217 13.37 13.48 9.19
CA LEU A 217 12.69 14.41 10.09
C LEU A 217 13.24 15.84 9.94
N PHE A 218 14.43 15.98 9.34
CA PHE A 218 15.13 17.22 9.02
C PHE A 218 15.72 17.15 7.61
N GLY A 219 15.96 18.28 7.00
CA GLY A 219 16.66 18.41 5.74
C GLY A 219 16.16 19.58 4.91
N SER A 220 17.10 20.47 4.52
CA SER A 220 16.86 21.55 3.59
C SER A 220 16.81 21.07 2.16
N MET A 221 16.01 21.74 1.33
CA MET A 221 15.95 21.43 -0.10
C MET A 221 17.32 21.70 -0.76
N PRO A 222 17.74 20.78 -1.65
CA PRO A 222 18.96 20.98 -2.43
C PRO A 222 18.77 22.10 -3.47
N PRO A 223 19.86 22.62 -4.07
CA PRO A 223 19.78 23.60 -5.15
C PRO A 223 18.99 23.13 -6.37
N LYS A 224 18.90 21.82 -6.59
CA LYS A 224 18.08 21.17 -7.59
C LYS A 224 17.22 20.12 -6.92
N GLY A 225 15.91 20.16 -7.15
CA GLY A 225 14.95 19.14 -6.77
C GLY A 225 14.49 18.29 -7.97
N GLN A 226 13.20 18.36 -8.28
CA GLN A 226 12.55 17.62 -9.37
C GLN A 226 12.00 18.54 -10.48
N GLU A 227 12.43 19.80 -10.53
CA GLU A 227 11.85 20.87 -11.37
C GLU A 227 11.91 20.59 -12.87
N MET A 228 12.88 19.77 -13.29
CA MET A 228 13.11 19.46 -14.73
C MET A 228 12.45 18.14 -15.15
N ASP A 229 11.90 17.36 -14.23
CA ASP A 229 11.39 15.99 -14.46
C ASP A 229 12.41 15.06 -15.17
N ASP A 230 13.69 15.44 -15.12
CA ASP A 230 14.76 14.76 -15.85
C ASP A 230 15.14 13.39 -15.27
N HIS A 231 14.73 13.08 -14.06
CA HIS A 231 14.87 11.75 -13.49
C HIS A 231 13.84 10.79 -14.11
N TYR A 232 12.59 11.21 -14.23
CA TYR A 232 11.51 10.39 -14.82
C TYR A 232 11.81 10.03 -16.28
N TYR A 233 12.25 10.98 -17.07
CA TYR A 233 12.61 10.80 -18.50
C TYR A 233 14.04 10.32 -18.72
N GLY A 234 14.83 10.21 -17.65
CA GLY A 234 16.23 9.78 -17.70
C GLY A 234 16.41 8.27 -17.82
N SER A 235 17.60 7.87 -18.23
CA SER A 235 17.99 6.45 -18.21
C SER A 235 18.18 5.97 -16.77
N ILE A 236 17.88 4.68 -16.53
CA ILE A 236 18.19 4.03 -15.27
C ILE A 236 19.70 3.97 -15.09
N LYS A 237 20.21 4.48 -13.97
CA LYS A 237 21.65 4.47 -13.67
C LYS A 237 22.18 3.05 -13.50
N PRO A 238 23.44 2.75 -13.87
CA PRO A 238 23.98 1.38 -13.89
C PRO A 238 23.79 0.62 -12.56
N ARG A 239 24.13 1.22 -11.42
CA ARG A 239 23.98 0.61 -10.10
C ARG A 239 22.53 0.26 -9.76
N ILE A 240 21.60 1.10 -10.17
CA ILE A 240 20.16 0.87 -10.00
C ILE A 240 19.69 -0.24 -10.94
N ALA A 241 20.18 -0.26 -12.19
CA ALA A 241 19.85 -1.31 -13.14
C ALA A 241 20.31 -2.70 -12.68
N GLU A 242 21.49 -2.80 -12.04
CA GLU A 242 21.99 -4.03 -11.41
C GLU A 242 21.07 -4.49 -10.28
N PHE A 243 20.67 -3.59 -9.37
CA PHE A 243 19.69 -3.88 -8.32
C PHE A 243 18.36 -4.37 -8.91
N MET A 244 17.82 -3.66 -9.91
CA MET A 244 16.55 -4.03 -10.53
C MET A 244 16.62 -5.38 -11.25
N ALA A 245 17.76 -5.72 -11.85
CA ALA A 245 17.95 -7.02 -12.50
C ALA A 245 18.02 -8.16 -11.47
N ASP A 246 18.70 -7.96 -10.35
CA ASP A 246 18.76 -8.94 -9.26
C ASP A 246 17.38 -9.12 -8.60
N LEU A 247 16.67 -8.02 -8.39
CA LEU A 247 15.29 -8.02 -7.90
C LEU A 247 14.36 -8.82 -8.81
N ASP A 248 14.36 -8.54 -10.11
CA ASP A 248 13.54 -9.28 -11.09
C ASP A 248 13.82 -10.78 -11.05
N ASN A 249 15.10 -11.17 -11.00
CA ASN A 249 15.49 -12.59 -10.92
C ASN A 249 14.93 -13.29 -9.69
N GLU A 250 15.01 -12.66 -8.51
CA GLU A 250 14.46 -13.25 -7.28
C GLU A 250 12.94 -13.31 -7.31
N LEU A 251 12.28 -12.25 -7.81
CA LEU A 251 10.83 -12.22 -7.96
C LEU A 251 10.32 -13.27 -8.95
N TRP A 252 10.98 -13.44 -10.09
CA TRP A 252 10.61 -14.47 -11.09
C TRP A 252 10.76 -15.88 -10.54
N LYS A 253 11.82 -16.19 -9.79
CA LYS A 253 11.95 -17.50 -9.10
C LYS A 253 10.77 -17.79 -8.19
N LEU A 254 10.21 -16.76 -7.57
CA LEU A 254 9.05 -16.83 -6.69
C LEU A 254 7.70 -16.70 -7.43
N GLY A 255 7.70 -16.77 -8.76
CA GLY A 255 6.50 -16.74 -9.57
C GLY A 255 5.80 -15.39 -9.60
N ILE A 256 6.48 -14.30 -9.20
CA ILE A 256 5.95 -12.94 -9.25
C ILE A 256 6.22 -12.37 -10.64
N LEU A 257 5.15 -11.97 -11.33
CA LEU A 257 5.20 -11.45 -12.69
C LEU A 257 5.66 -9.98 -12.73
N SER A 258 6.86 -9.68 -12.18
CA SER A 258 7.49 -8.38 -12.35
C SER A 258 7.66 -8.07 -13.83
N LYS A 259 7.03 -6.98 -14.30
CA LYS A 259 6.92 -6.67 -15.74
C LYS A 259 7.57 -5.36 -16.11
N THR A 260 7.26 -4.30 -15.34
CA THR A 260 7.68 -2.92 -15.66
C THR A 260 8.56 -2.39 -14.55
N LYS A 261 9.60 -1.66 -14.93
CA LYS A 261 10.48 -0.92 -14.03
C LYS A 261 10.92 0.37 -14.70
N HIS A 262 10.91 1.46 -13.96
CA HIS A 262 11.36 2.77 -14.44
C HIS A 262 11.71 3.71 -13.28
N ASN A 263 12.25 4.88 -13.63
CA ASN A 263 12.44 5.99 -12.69
C ASN A 263 11.13 6.72 -12.47
N GLU A 264 10.94 7.21 -11.26
CA GLU A 264 9.87 8.13 -10.89
C GLU A 264 10.31 9.60 -10.91
N VAL A 265 9.38 10.53 -10.65
CA VAL A 265 9.64 11.98 -10.77
C VAL A 265 10.66 12.46 -9.75
N ALA A 266 10.57 12.03 -8.49
CA ALA A 266 11.54 12.45 -7.49
C ALA A 266 12.92 11.81 -7.75
N PRO A 267 14.03 12.55 -7.57
CA PRO A 267 15.36 11.95 -7.61
C PRO A 267 15.47 10.75 -6.66
N ALA A 268 16.16 9.70 -7.09
CA ALA A 268 16.34 8.43 -6.38
C ALA A 268 15.04 7.61 -6.17
N GLN A 269 13.93 8.00 -6.78
CA GLN A 269 12.66 7.27 -6.75
C GLN A 269 12.48 6.40 -7.98
N HIS A 270 11.92 5.21 -7.78
CA HIS A 270 11.72 4.19 -8.82
C HIS A 270 10.39 3.48 -8.60
N GLU A 271 9.92 2.80 -9.66
CA GLU A 271 8.72 1.97 -9.61
C GLU A 271 8.96 0.59 -10.19
N MET A 272 8.26 -0.39 -9.63
CA MET A 272 8.11 -1.73 -10.20
C MET A 272 6.62 -2.08 -10.24
N ALA A 273 6.14 -2.51 -11.42
CA ALA A 273 4.77 -2.93 -11.62
C ALA A 273 4.69 -4.39 -12.09
N PRO A 274 3.97 -5.27 -11.38
CA PRO A 274 3.70 -6.63 -11.80
C PRO A 274 2.51 -6.71 -12.74
N ILE A 275 2.38 -7.81 -13.48
CA ILE A 275 1.11 -8.19 -14.07
C ILE A 275 0.13 -8.58 -12.94
N PHE A 276 -1.12 -8.19 -13.08
CA PHE A 276 -2.18 -8.49 -12.10
C PHE A 276 -2.42 -10.01 -11.94
N THR A 277 -2.86 -10.38 -10.74
CA THR A 277 -3.34 -11.73 -10.43
C THR A 277 -4.54 -11.66 -9.48
N THR A 278 -5.00 -12.81 -8.96
CA THR A 278 -6.08 -12.82 -7.96
C THR A 278 -5.69 -12.01 -6.73
N THR A 279 -6.63 -11.28 -6.15
CA THR A 279 -6.34 -10.31 -5.10
C THR A 279 -5.59 -10.90 -3.90
N ASN A 280 -5.95 -12.13 -3.49
CA ASN A 280 -5.25 -12.81 -2.39
C ASN A 280 -3.78 -13.11 -2.72
N LEU A 281 -3.52 -13.71 -3.89
CA LEU A 281 -2.17 -14.00 -4.33
C LEU A 281 -1.35 -12.72 -4.55
N SER A 282 -1.97 -11.69 -5.14
CA SER A 282 -1.34 -10.38 -5.34
C SER A 282 -0.96 -9.73 -4.00
N ALA A 283 -1.79 -9.86 -2.97
CA ALA A 283 -1.48 -9.34 -1.64
C ALA A 283 -0.25 -10.02 -1.03
N ASP A 284 -0.18 -11.34 -1.09
CA ASP A 284 0.99 -12.10 -0.62
C ASP A 284 2.26 -11.73 -1.44
N GLN A 285 2.14 -11.69 -2.76
CA GLN A 285 3.25 -11.34 -3.65
C GLN A 285 3.76 -9.92 -3.41
N ASN A 286 2.89 -8.95 -3.15
CA ASN A 286 3.31 -7.58 -2.84
C ASN A 286 4.04 -7.50 -1.49
N GLN A 287 3.60 -8.21 -0.46
CA GLN A 287 4.32 -8.27 0.82
C GLN A 287 5.70 -8.89 0.64
N LEU A 288 5.78 -9.97 -0.12
CA LEU A 288 7.05 -10.64 -0.43
C LEU A 288 7.98 -9.73 -1.25
N THR A 289 7.44 -9.01 -2.23
CA THR A 289 8.18 -8.01 -3.03
C THR A 289 8.82 -6.95 -2.14
N MET A 290 8.05 -6.35 -1.21
CA MET A 290 8.57 -5.35 -0.28
C MET A 290 9.69 -5.90 0.62
N GLN A 291 9.58 -7.15 1.04
CA GLN A 291 10.61 -7.82 1.84
C GLN A 291 11.89 -8.04 1.01
N ILE A 292 11.75 -8.56 -0.21
CA ILE A 292 12.88 -8.87 -1.10
C ILE A 292 13.60 -7.59 -1.53
N MET A 293 12.89 -6.50 -1.85
CA MET A 293 13.52 -5.20 -2.14
C MET A 293 14.48 -4.76 -1.04
N LYS A 294 14.06 -4.88 0.22
CA LYS A 294 14.89 -4.54 1.38
C LYS A 294 16.07 -5.50 1.58
N GLN A 295 15.93 -6.78 1.21
CA GLN A 295 16.99 -7.78 1.32
C GLN A 295 18.05 -7.64 0.21
N ILE A 296 17.64 -7.25 -1.00
CA ILE A 296 18.54 -7.15 -2.15
C ILE A 296 19.31 -5.82 -2.15
N ALA A 297 18.66 -4.71 -1.78
CA ALA A 297 19.29 -3.39 -1.85
C ALA A 297 20.67 -3.33 -1.16
N PRO A 298 20.91 -3.91 0.03
CA PRO A 298 22.21 -3.93 0.67
C PRO A 298 23.31 -4.67 -0.11
N ARG A 299 22.95 -5.64 -0.97
CA ARG A 299 23.91 -6.37 -1.82
C ARG A 299 24.56 -5.44 -2.85
N HIS A 300 23.84 -4.38 -3.26
CA HIS A 300 24.27 -3.34 -4.18
C HIS A 300 24.79 -2.09 -3.47
N GLY A 301 25.00 -2.14 -2.14
CA GLY A 301 25.39 -1.00 -1.33
C GLY A 301 24.30 0.09 -1.26
N LEU A 302 23.04 -0.29 -1.48
CA LEU A 302 21.86 0.56 -1.45
C LEU A 302 21.00 0.25 -0.23
N TYR A 303 20.09 1.16 0.10
CA TYR A 303 19.01 0.95 1.05
C TYR A 303 17.68 1.34 0.41
N CYS A 304 16.68 0.45 0.53
CA CYS A 304 15.34 0.66 -0.04
C CYS A 304 14.42 1.28 1.02
N LEU A 305 13.91 2.48 0.72
CA LEU A 305 12.93 3.18 1.54
C LEU A 305 11.54 2.96 0.96
N LEU A 306 10.64 2.43 1.77
CA LEU A 306 9.22 2.21 1.44
C LEU A 306 8.30 3.18 2.20
N SER A 307 8.84 4.13 2.95
CA SER A 307 8.05 5.20 3.56
C SER A 307 7.35 6.03 2.49
N GLU A 308 6.14 6.46 2.78
CA GLU A 308 5.30 7.23 1.85
C GLU A 308 5.87 8.62 1.54
N LYS A 309 6.58 9.22 2.48
CA LYS A 309 7.19 10.56 2.33
C LYS A 309 8.57 10.60 2.98
N PRO A 310 9.56 9.91 2.40
CA PRO A 310 10.91 9.88 3.00
C PRO A 310 11.61 11.23 2.93
N PHE A 311 11.27 12.07 1.96
CA PHE A 311 11.84 13.39 1.77
C PHE A 311 10.75 14.46 1.62
N ALA A 312 10.84 15.54 2.37
CA ALA A 312 9.93 16.68 2.21
C ALA A 312 10.26 17.45 0.91
N GLY A 313 9.25 18.07 0.29
CA GLY A 313 9.42 18.94 -0.87
C GLY A 313 9.54 18.25 -2.23
N VAL A 314 9.65 16.90 -2.27
CA VAL A 314 9.62 16.09 -3.51
C VAL A 314 8.48 15.09 -3.47
N ASN A 315 8.19 14.39 -4.57
CA ASN A 315 7.15 13.36 -4.60
C ASN A 315 7.36 12.32 -3.50
N GLY A 316 6.26 11.82 -2.95
CA GLY A 316 6.25 10.65 -2.08
C GLY A 316 5.98 9.38 -2.86
N SER A 317 6.05 8.24 -2.20
CA SER A 317 5.81 6.92 -2.79
C SER A 317 4.46 6.35 -2.39
N GLY A 318 3.72 5.91 -3.38
CA GLY A 318 2.48 5.17 -3.24
C GLY A 318 2.57 3.78 -3.82
N LYS A 319 1.40 3.14 -3.94
CA LYS A 319 1.19 2.01 -4.83
C LYS A 319 -0.21 2.11 -5.42
N HIS A 320 -0.27 2.24 -6.74
CA HIS A 320 -1.55 2.28 -7.42
C HIS A 320 -2.17 0.88 -7.42
N ASN A 321 -3.34 0.77 -6.81
CA ASN A 321 -4.05 -0.50 -6.66
C ASN A 321 -5.01 -0.67 -7.84
N ASN A 322 -4.57 -1.34 -8.89
CA ASN A 322 -5.36 -1.61 -10.10
C ASN A 322 -6.30 -2.79 -9.84
N TRP A 323 -7.56 -2.50 -9.49
CA TRP A 323 -8.57 -3.48 -9.10
C TRP A 323 -9.60 -3.72 -10.21
N SER A 324 -9.94 -5.00 -10.43
CA SER A 324 -10.99 -5.42 -11.37
C SER A 324 -11.72 -6.66 -10.88
N ILE A 325 -12.79 -7.03 -11.60
CA ILE A 325 -13.66 -8.17 -11.29
C ILE A 325 -13.76 -9.05 -12.53
N SER A 326 -13.48 -10.36 -12.41
CA SER A 326 -13.54 -11.30 -13.51
C SER A 326 -14.23 -12.60 -13.12
N THR A 327 -14.81 -13.28 -14.09
CA THR A 327 -15.28 -14.65 -13.93
C THR A 327 -14.12 -15.65 -13.96
N ASP A 328 -14.36 -16.86 -13.50
CA ASP A 328 -13.39 -17.97 -13.53
C ASP A 328 -13.00 -18.43 -14.94
N ASP A 329 -13.78 -18.09 -15.95
CA ASP A 329 -13.49 -18.29 -17.38
C ASP A 329 -12.83 -17.07 -18.05
N GLY A 330 -12.47 -16.04 -17.26
CA GLY A 330 -11.64 -14.91 -17.68
C GLY A 330 -12.41 -13.71 -18.27
N PHE A 331 -13.73 -13.67 -18.20
CA PHE A 331 -14.51 -12.50 -18.64
C PHE A 331 -14.44 -11.38 -17.59
N ASN A 332 -13.96 -10.20 -17.99
CA ASN A 332 -13.86 -9.02 -17.12
C ASN A 332 -15.21 -8.27 -17.08
N LEU A 333 -15.80 -8.14 -15.88
CA LEU A 333 -17.10 -7.47 -15.70
C LEU A 333 -17.02 -5.95 -15.83
N LEU A 334 -15.83 -5.38 -15.78
CA LEU A 334 -15.56 -3.95 -15.98
C LEU A 334 -15.10 -3.64 -17.42
N GLU A 335 -15.23 -4.59 -18.36
CA GLU A 335 -14.94 -4.37 -19.77
C GLU A 335 -16.12 -3.67 -20.45
N PRO A 336 -15.97 -2.39 -20.89
CA PRO A 336 -17.06 -1.63 -21.49
C PRO A 336 -17.46 -2.15 -22.87
N GLY A 337 -16.53 -2.81 -23.58
CA GLY A 337 -16.71 -3.22 -24.96
C GLY A 337 -16.62 -2.05 -25.93
N GLU A 338 -17.03 -2.30 -27.18
CA GLU A 338 -16.98 -1.26 -28.24
C GLU A 338 -18.12 -0.23 -28.09
N THR A 339 -19.25 -0.63 -27.52
CA THR A 339 -20.44 0.20 -27.32
C THR A 339 -20.86 0.24 -25.86
N PRO A 340 -20.18 1.01 -24.99
CA PRO A 340 -20.44 1.04 -23.54
C PRO A 340 -21.89 1.33 -23.19
N ARG A 341 -22.57 2.19 -23.98
CA ARG A 341 -23.97 2.58 -23.77
C ARG A 341 -24.95 1.43 -23.92
N GLU A 342 -24.63 0.45 -24.74
CA GLU A 342 -25.46 -0.74 -25.01
C GLU A 342 -25.12 -1.93 -24.09
N ASN A 343 -23.97 -1.87 -23.42
CA ASN A 343 -23.53 -2.92 -22.49
C ASN A 343 -24.20 -2.76 -21.12
N ALA A 344 -25.41 -3.25 -20.99
CA ALA A 344 -26.21 -3.10 -19.77
C ALA A 344 -25.58 -3.75 -18.54
N GLN A 345 -24.88 -4.87 -18.70
CA GLN A 345 -24.16 -5.54 -17.62
C GLN A 345 -23.00 -4.69 -17.11
N PHE A 346 -22.17 -4.16 -18.02
CA PHE A 346 -21.11 -3.23 -17.66
C PHE A 346 -21.65 -1.99 -16.93
N LEU A 347 -22.72 -1.38 -17.49
CA LEU A 347 -23.33 -0.18 -16.90
C LEU A 347 -23.88 -0.45 -15.48
N LEU A 348 -24.45 -1.62 -15.25
CA LEU A 348 -24.93 -2.02 -13.93
C LEU A 348 -23.77 -2.16 -12.94
N ILE A 349 -22.67 -2.85 -13.33
CA ILE A 349 -21.48 -3.02 -12.49
C ILE A 349 -20.79 -1.67 -12.23
N LEU A 350 -20.64 -0.82 -13.25
CA LEU A 350 -20.10 0.53 -13.10
C LEU A 350 -20.94 1.36 -12.12
N THR A 351 -22.25 1.32 -12.26
CA THR A 351 -23.19 2.02 -11.36
C THR A 351 -23.10 1.50 -9.93
N ALA A 352 -22.90 0.18 -9.77
CA ALA A 352 -22.70 -0.43 -8.46
C ALA A 352 -21.41 0.08 -7.79
N VAL A 353 -20.31 0.20 -8.54
CA VAL A 353 -19.07 0.76 -8.01
C VAL A 353 -19.23 2.24 -7.65
N ILE A 354 -19.93 3.04 -8.48
CA ILE A 354 -20.20 4.46 -8.19
C ILE A 354 -20.99 4.61 -6.88
N GLN A 355 -22.07 3.85 -6.69
CA GLN A 355 -22.85 3.87 -5.45
C GLN A 355 -22.00 3.42 -4.25
N ALA A 356 -21.25 2.34 -4.40
CA ALA A 356 -20.42 1.78 -3.33
C ALA A 356 -19.39 2.80 -2.83
N VAL A 357 -18.69 3.47 -3.75
CA VAL A 357 -17.66 4.47 -3.42
C VAL A 357 -18.30 5.72 -2.79
N ASP A 358 -19.42 6.21 -3.31
CA ASP A 358 -20.11 7.37 -2.73
C ASP A 358 -20.63 7.10 -1.31
N LYS A 359 -21.20 5.92 -1.08
CA LYS A 359 -21.80 5.53 0.19
C LYS A 359 -20.76 5.27 1.28
N HIS A 360 -19.58 4.75 0.90
CA HIS A 360 -18.53 4.30 1.80
C HIS A 360 -17.16 4.97 1.57
N GLN A 361 -17.16 6.26 1.17
CA GLN A 361 -15.94 7.05 1.02
C GLN A 361 -15.11 7.12 2.31
N ASP A 362 -15.77 7.08 3.47
CA ASP A 362 -15.15 7.00 4.80
C ASP A 362 -14.27 5.75 4.97
N LEU A 363 -14.79 4.57 4.66
CA LEU A 363 -14.05 3.30 4.74
C LEU A 363 -12.90 3.24 3.73
N LEU A 364 -13.10 3.75 2.50
CA LEU A 364 -12.03 3.81 1.51
C LEU A 364 -10.88 4.71 2.01
N ARG A 365 -11.21 5.87 2.57
CA ARG A 365 -10.19 6.76 3.14
C ARG A 365 -9.50 6.12 4.35
N ASP A 366 -10.24 5.46 5.24
CA ASP A 366 -9.67 4.72 6.37
C ASP A 366 -8.70 3.63 5.93
N SER A 367 -9.03 2.90 4.86
CA SER A 367 -8.24 1.77 4.38
C SER A 367 -6.80 2.13 3.99
N VAL A 368 -6.54 3.41 3.71
CA VAL A 368 -5.25 3.96 3.29
C VAL A 368 -4.68 4.98 4.29
N ALA A 369 -5.35 5.20 5.41
CA ALA A 369 -4.91 6.15 6.43
C ALA A 369 -3.76 5.58 7.28
N SER A 370 -2.71 6.38 7.45
CA SER A 370 -1.57 6.10 8.33
C SER A 370 -0.78 7.38 8.59
N ALA A 371 0.04 7.40 9.63
CA ALA A 371 0.90 8.54 9.92
C ALA A 371 1.81 8.90 8.72
N GLY A 372 2.39 7.90 8.04
CA GLY A 372 3.23 8.11 6.86
C GLY A 372 2.43 8.62 5.66
N ASN A 373 1.29 8.01 5.35
CA ASN A 373 0.49 8.36 4.17
C ASN A 373 -0.23 9.70 4.33
N ASP A 374 -0.56 10.12 5.55
CA ASP A 374 -1.14 11.44 5.81
C ASP A 374 -0.17 12.58 5.44
N HIS A 375 1.15 12.33 5.48
CA HIS A 375 2.17 13.29 5.00
C HIS A 375 2.30 13.34 3.47
N ARG A 376 1.87 12.28 2.77
CA ARG A 376 1.97 12.17 1.30
C ARG A 376 0.77 12.79 0.58
N LEU A 377 -0.45 12.59 1.06
CA LEU A 377 -1.68 12.95 0.36
C LEU A 377 -1.84 14.47 0.15
N GLY A 378 -2.35 14.84 -1.00
CA GLY A 378 -2.77 16.20 -1.33
C GLY A 378 -1.76 17.06 -2.11
N ALA A 379 -0.61 16.52 -2.50
CA ALA A 379 0.37 17.22 -3.32
C ALA A 379 1.34 16.26 -4.02
N ASN A 380 2.06 16.75 -5.03
CA ASN A 380 3.15 16.02 -5.70
C ASN A 380 2.70 14.63 -6.20
N GLU A 381 1.70 14.60 -7.08
CA GLU A 381 1.08 13.41 -7.68
C GLU A 381 0.33 12.48 -6.72
N ALA A 382 0.30 12.76 -5.42
CA ALA A 382 -0.55 12.04 -4.49
C ALA A 382 -1.95 12.67 -4.44
N PRO A 383 -3.04 11.88 -4.56
CA PRO A 383 -4.39 12.41 -4.55
C PRO A 383 -4.74 13.06 -3.20
N PRO A 384 -5.74 13.96 -3.17
CA PRO A 384 -6.23 14.54 -1.93
C PRO A 384 -6.91 13.50 -1.03
N ALA A 385 -7.16 13.87 0.24
CA ALA A 385 -7.87 13.03 1.19
C ALA A 385 -9.37 12.86 0.87
N ILE A 386 -9.92 13.68 -0.02
CA ILE A 386 -11.29 13.58 -0.51
C ILE A 386 -11.38 12.43 -1.51
N ILE A 387 -12.21 11.44 -1.25
CA ILE A 387 -12.48 10.37 -2.21
C ILE A 387 -13.41 10.90 -3.30
N SER A 388 -12.97 10.79 -4.56
CA SER A 388 -13.76 11.08 -5.76
C SER A 388 -13.40 10.11 -6.87
N MET A 389 -14.28 9.99 -7.87
CA MET A 389 -14.09 9.07 -8.99
C MET A 389 -13.86 9.83 -10.30
N PHE A 390 -12.82 9.44 -11.03
CA PHE A 390 -12.61 9.83 -12.41
C PHE A 390 -13.09 8.72 -13.35
N ILE A 391 -13.95 9.04 -14.31
CA ILE A 391 -14.46 8.07 -15.29
C ILE A 391 -14.13 8.45 -16.74
N GLY A 392 -13.62 9.63 -16.97
CA GLY A 392 -13.30 10.17 -18.29
C GLY A 392 -14.53 10.69 -19.06
N ASP A 393 -14.24 11.41 -20.14
CA ASP A 393 -15.27 12.15 -20.89
C ASP A 393 -16.29 11.24 -21.59
N GLU A 394 -15.85 10.09 -22.10
CA GLU A 394 -16.71 9.16 -22.82
C GLU A 394 -17.77 8.55 -21.91
N LEU A 395 -17.37 7.97 -20.79
CA LEU A 395 -18.31 7.40 -19.83
C LEU A 395 -19.17 8.49 -19.17
N GLN A 396 -18.62 9.69 -18.93
CA GLN A 396 -19.40 10.81 -18.46
C GLN A 396 -20.56 11.12 -19.42
N ALA A 397 -20.26 11.22 -20.73
CA ALA A 397 -21.29 11.47 -21.75
C ALA A 397 -22.32 10.32 -21.83
N VAL A 398 -21.90 9.08 -21.61
CA VAL A 398 -22.83 7.93 -21.53
C VAL A 398 -23.76 8.09 -20.33
N LEU A 399 -23.23 8.38 -19.14
CA LEU A 399 -24.04 8.56 -17.92
C LEU A 399 -25.01 9.76 -18.05
N ASP A 400 -24.55 10.87 -18.62
CA ASP A 400 -25.38 12.06 -18.88
C ASP A 400 -26.52 11.72 -19.84
N SER A 401 -26.27 10.92 -20.90
CA SER A 401 -27.32 10.48 -21.84
C SER A 401 -28.37 9.60 -21.16
N ILE A 402 -27.97 8.77 -20.18
CA ILE A 402 -28.88 7.93 -19.40
C ILE A 402 -29.76 8.82 -18.48
N GLU A 403 -29.13 9.77 -17.80
CA GLU A 403 -29.83 10.70 -16.92
C GLU A 403 -30.88 11.52 -17.67
N LEU A 404 -30.48 12.12 -18.79
CA LEU A 404 -31.31 13.00 -19.57
C LEU A 404 -32.32 12.24 -20.48
N GLY A 405 -32.13 10.92 -20.65
CA GLY A 405 -32.95 10.16 -21.62
C GLY A 405 -32.68 10.56 -23.06
N SER A 406 -31.52 11.16 -23.36
CA SER A 406 -31.17 11.66 -24.68
C SER A 406 -30.41 10.61 -25.52
N PRO A 407 -30.45 10.71 -26.86
CA PRO A 407 -29.63 9.86 -27.72
C PRO A 407 -28.13 10.09 -27.43
N TYR A 408 -27.38 9.00 -27.31
CA TYR A 408 -25.93 9.04 -27.24
C TYR A 408 -25.37 8.92 -28.67
N SER A 409 -24.54 9.87 -29.07
CA SER A 409 -23.79 9.78 -30.31
C SER A 409 -22.34 9.40 -29.97
N GLN A 410 -21.98 8.17 -30.33
CA GLN A 410 -20.63 7.66 -30.10
C GLN A 410 -19.63 8.52 -30.87
N LYS A 411 -18.62 9.07 -30.20
CA LYS A 411 -17.49 9.70 -30.87
C LYS A 411 -16.69 8.58 -31.55
N THR A 412 -16.56 8.65 -32.87
CA THR A 412 -15.70 7.73 -33.63
C THR A 412 -14.30 7.81 -33.08
N LYS A 413 -13.68 6.66 -32.79
CA LYS A 413 -12.27 6.63 -32.35
C LYS A 413 -11.42 7.28 -33.42
N GLU A 414 -11.03 8.52 -33.21
CA GLU A 414 -10.15 9.25 -34.11
C GLU A 414 -8.76 8.59 -34.09
N LYS A 415 -8.18 8.42 -35.27
CA LYS A 415 -6.79 8.02 -35.35
C LYS A 415 -5.91 9.27 -35.28
N MET A 416 -5.03 9.31 -34.30
CA MET A 416 -4.03 10.34 -34.17
C MET A 416 -2.97 10.17 -35.29
N GLN A 417 -2.88 11.15 -36.20
CA GLN A 417 -1.82 11.22 -37.17
C GLN A 417 -0.75 12.17 -36.65
N ILE A 418 0.45 11.63 -36.42
CA ILE A 418 1.58 12.40 -35.88
C ILE A 418 2.22 13.28 -36.97
N GLY A 419 1.70 13.23 -38.21
CA GLY A 419 2.15 14.09 -39.31
C GLY A 419 3.46 13.64 -39.99
N VAL A 420 3.97 12.46 -39.68
CA VAL A 420 5.18 11.87 -40.26
C VAL A 420 4.81 10.55 -40.94
N SER A 421 5.12 10.39 -42.22
CA SER A 421 4.68 9.24 -43.04
C SER A 421 5.22 7.88 -42.56
N VAL A 422 6.35 7.84 -41.84
CA VAL A 422 6.95 6.61 -41.32
C VAL A 422 6.37 6.17 -40.00
N LEU A 423 5.56 7.01 -39.34
CA LEU A 423 4.93 6.68 -38.06
C LEU A 423 3.52 6.13 -38.31
N PRO A 424 3.15 4.99 -37.67
CA PRO A 424 1.81 4.44 -37.80
C PRO A 424 0.77 5.37 -37.19
N ALA A 425 -0.42 5.41 -37.80
CA ALA A 425 -1.58 6.07 -37.18
C ALA A 425 -1.98 5.30 -35.92
N ILE A 426 -2.01 5.97 -34.77
CA ILE A 426 -2.33 5.38 -33.46
C ILE A 426 -3.79 5.70 -33.13
N PRO A 427 -4.60 4.73 -32.66
CA PRO A 427 -5.94 5.04 -32.14
C PRO A 427 -5.80 6.03 -30.97
N LYS A 428 -6.56 7.10 -31.00
CA LYS A 428 -6.62 8.05 -29.90
C LYS A 428 -7.35 7.40 -28.72
N ASP A 429 -6.70 7.36 -27.56
CA ASP A 429 -7.37 6.95 -26.34
C ASP A 429 -8.49 7.94 -26.02
N THR A 430 -9.66 7.42 -25.64
CA THR A 430 -10.84 8.23 -25.32
C THR A 430 -10.84 8.73 -23.88
N THR A 431 -9.92 8.22 -23.05
CA THR A 431 -9.74 8.61 -21.66
C THR A 431 -8.31 9.07 -21.42
N ASP A 432 -8.14 10.31 -20.96
CA ASP A 432 -6.89 10.78 -20.38
C ASP A 432 -6.81 10.32 -18.91
N ARG A 433 -5.59 10.08 -18.42
CA ARG A 433 -5.37 9.74 -16.99
C ARG A 433 -5.39 11.01 -16.16
N ASN A 434 -6.36 11.14 -15.26
CA ASN A 434 -6.34 12.20 -14.26
C ASN A 434 -5.45 11.82 -13.08
N ARG A 435 -4.22 12.32 -13.05
CA ARG A 435 -3.22 12.03 -12.02
C ARG A 435 -3.63 12.50 -10.62
N THR A 436 -4.59 13.41 -10.51
CA THR A 436 -5.05 13.96 -9.23
C THR A 436 -6.26 13.22 -8.64
N SER A 437 -6.87 12.30 -9.40
CA SER A 437 -8.02 11.53 -8.93
C SER A 437 -7.59 10.39 -8.00
N PRO A 438 -8.20 10.23 -6.82
CA PRO A 438 -7.92 9.12 -5.92
C PRO A 438 -8.43 7.77 -6.43
N PHE A 439 -9.49 7.75 -7.25
CA PHE A 439 -10.09 6.53 -7.77
C PHE A 439 -10.50 6.72 -9.24
N ALA A 440 -9.72 6.16 -10.15
CA ALA A 440 -9.87 6.41 -11.59
C ALA A 440 -10.23 5.13 -12.35
N PHE A 441 -11.22 5.23 -13.27
CA PHE A 441 -11.49 4.18 -14.25
C PHE A 441 -10.49 4.27 -15.39
N THR A 442 -9.76 3.19 -15.66
CA THR A 442 -8.67 3.13 -16.65
C THR A 442 -8.91 2.05 -17.70
N GLY A 443 -10.07 2.08 -18.34
CA GLY A 443 -10.44 1.23 -19.46
C GLY A 443 -11.24 -0.02 -19.07
N ASN A 444 -10.73 -0.87 -18.18
CA ASN A 444 -11.42 -2.09 -17.73
C ASN A 444 -11.12 -2.44 -16.27
N LYS A 445 -10.67 -1.45 -15.51
CA LYS A 445 -10.31 -1.57 -14.08
C LYS A 445 -10.40 -0.21 -13.41
N PHE A 446 -10.45 -0.22 -12.10
CA PHE A 446 -10.28 0.98 -11.28
C PHE A 446 -8.88 1.01 -10.65
N GLU A 447 -8.26 2.17 -10.72
CA GLU A 447 -6.97 2.45 -10.11
C GLU A 447 -7.18 3.29 -8.84
N PHE A 448 -6.93 2.71 -7.67
CA PHE A 448 -6.99 3.40 -6.40
C PHE A 448 -5.61 3.89 -6.00
N ARG A 449 -5.38 5.20 -6.10
CA ARG A 449 -4.08 5.87 -6.01
C ARG A 449 -3.69 6.36 -4.61
N SER A 450 -4.63 6.35 -3.68
CA SER A 450 -4.40 6.89 -2.33
C SER A 450 -3.57 5.97 -1.43
N LEU A 451 -3.25 4.75 -1.86
CA LEU A 451 -2.54 3.77 -1.05
C LEU A 451 -1.05 4.11 -0.93
N GLY A 452 -0.53 4.16 0.29
CA GLY A 452 0.89 4.38 0.58
C GLY A 452 1.78 3.18 0.27
N SER A 453 3.02 3.43 -0.12
CA SER A 453 3.96 2.40 -0.58
C SER A 453 4.32 1.35 0.48
N SER A 454 4.31 1.68 1.77
CA SER A 454 4.60 0.75 2.86
C SER A 454 3.39 -0.09 3.30
N LEU A 455 2.17 0.29 2.87
CA LEU A 455 0.94 -0.34 3.33
C LEU A 455 0.67 -1.65 2.57
N SER A 456 -0.04 -2.58 3.23
CA SER A 456 -0.58 -3.77 2.56
C SER A 456 -1.76 -3.41 1.67
N ILE A 457 -1.82 -4.00 0.49
CA ILE A 457 -2.97 -3.86 -0.40
C ILE A 457 -4.23 -4.56 0.12
N SER A 458 -4.12 -5.41 1.15
CA SER A 458 -5.27 -6.13 1.71
C SER A 458 -6.36 -5.17 2.22
N GLY A 459 -5.98 -4.12 2.97
CA GLY A 459 -6.94 -3.17 3.54
C GLY A 459 -7.89 -2.55 2.52
N PRO A 460 -7.40 -1.81 1.50
CA PRO A 460 -8.27 -1.22 0.49
C PRO A 460 -9.08 -2.25 -0.30
N ASN A 461 -8.52 -3.45 -0.56
CA ASN A 461 -9.24 -4.48 -1.29
C ASN A 461 -10.34 -5.15 -0.45
N VAL A 462 -10.15 -5.32 0.87
CA VAL A 462 -11.22 -5.73 1.79
C VAL A 462 -12.40 -4.76 1.70
N VAL A 463 -12.11 -3.47 1.76
CA VAL A 463 -13.15 -2.43 1.68
C VAL A 463 -13.82 -2.44 0.30
N LEU A 464 -13.06 -2.36 -0.79
CA LEU A 464 -13.62 -2.35 -2.16
C LEU A 464 -14.51 -3.56 -2.43
N ASN A 465 -14.03 -4.76 -2.11
CA ASN A 465 -14.80 -5.97 -2.32
C ASN A 465 -16.12 -5.96 -1.53
N THR A 466 -16.09 -5.52 -0.27
CA THR A 466 -17.26 -5.57 0.61
C THR A 466 -18.30 -4.52 0.24
N ILE A 467 -17.89 -3.27 -0.02
CA ILE A 467 -18.83 -2.20 -0.40
C ILE A 467 -19.50 -2.47 -1.76
N VAL A 468 -18.75 -3.06 -2.70
CA VAL A 468 -19.31 -3.48 -3.99
C VAL A 468 -20.22 -4.68 -3.81
N ALA A 469 -19.88 -5.65 -2.96
CA ALA A 469 -20.75 -6.77 -2.62
C ALA A 469 -22.10 -6.30 -2.02
N GLU A 470 -22.07 -5.31 -1.11
CA GLU A 470 -23.30 -4.71 -0.55
C GLU A 470 -24.18 -4.12 -1.64
N THR A 471 -23.60 -3.36 -2.55
CA THR A 471 -24.38 -2.74 -3.64
C THR A 471 -24.91 -3.77 -4.63
N LEU A 472 -24.13 -4.78 -4.99
CA LEU A 472 -24.58 -5.86 -5.86
C LEU A 472 -25.69 -6.69 -5.22
N ASP A 473 -25.67 -6.91 -3.90
CA ASP A 473 -26.76 -7.55 -3.15
C ASP A 473 -28.06 -6.72 -3.22
N GLU A 474 -27.96 -5.39 -3.01
CA GLU A 474 -29.09 -4.47 -3.15
C GLU A 474 -29.70 -4.56 -4.56
N PHE A 475 -28.85 -4.51 -5.58
CA PHE A 475 -29.28 -4.55 -6.98
C PHE A 475 -29.88 -5.89 -7.36
N ALA A 476 -29.23 -7.01 -7.01
CA ALA A 476 -29.72 -8.35 -7.26
C ALA A 476 -31.07 -8.57 -6.57
N THR A 477 -31.21 -8.22 -5.30
CA THR A 477 -32.43 -8.38 -4.52
C THR A 477 -33.62 -7.62 -5.11
N ARG A 478 -33.38 -6.46 -5.72
CA ARG A 478 -34.40 -5.69 -6.42
C ARG A 478 -34.77 -6.32 -7.76
N LEU A 479 -33.77 -6.69 -8.57
CA LEU A 479 -33.97 -7.21 -9.92
C LEU A 479 -34.51 -8.64 -9.95
N GLU A 480 -34.21 -9.50 -8.99
CA GLU A 480 -34.75 -10.85 -8.84
C GLU A 480 -36.29 -10.85 -8.64
N LYS A 481 -36.86 -9.76 -8.16
CA LYS A 481 -38.31 -9.58 -7.97
C LYS A 481 -39.01 -8.95 -9.18
N SER A 482 -38.25 -8.58 -10.20
CA SER A 482 -38.74 -7.88 -11.37
C SER A 482 -39.64 -8.78 -12.25
N LYS A 483 -40.70 -8.18 -12.80
CA LYS A 483 -41.52 -8.79 -13.84
C LYS A 483 -41.13 -8.30 -15.23
N ASP A 484 -40.44 -7.18 -15.32
CA ASP A 484 -39.87 -6.58 -16.54
C ASP A 484 -38.41 -6.23 -16.26
N LEU A 485 -37.52 -7.25 -16.37
CA LEU A 485 -36.11 -7.10 -16.02
C LEU A 485 -35.43 -5.97 -16.78
N ASN A 486 -35.72 -5.78 -18.07
CA ASN A 486 -35.05 -4.77 -18.88
C ASN A 486 -35.49 -3.35 -18.48
N GLY A 487 -36.79 -3.15 -18.25
CA GLY A 487 -37.31 -1.86 -17.80
C GLY A 487 -36.82 -1.50 -16.39
N ASP A 488 -36.90 -2.44 -15.47
CA ASP A 488 -36.44 -2.23 -14.09
C ASP A 488 -34.91 -2.02 -13.99
N LEU A 489 -34.14 -2.69 -14.84
CA LEU A 489 -32.68 -2.51 -14.94
C LEU A 489 -32.33 -1.09 -15.41
N GLN A 490 -32.97 -0.59 -16.47
CA GLN A 490 -32.75 0.75 -16.98
C GLN A 490 -33.13 1.82 -15.93
N ASN A 491 -34.25 1.60 -15.26
CA ASN A 491 -34.75 2.50 -14.20
C ASN A 491 -33.76 2.49 -13.00
N LEU A 492 -33.29 1.32 -12.58
CA LEU A 492 -32.32 1.19 -11.50
C LEU A 492 -31.02 1.95 -11.82
N ILE A 493 -30.43 1.70 -12.99
CA ILE A 493 -29.19 2.37 -13.42
C ILE A 493 -29.40 3.90 -13.42
N LYS A 494 -30.50 4.39 -14.04
CA LYS A 494 -30.79 5.82 -14.08
C LYS A 494 -30.96 6.43 -12.69
N GLU A 495 -31.76 5.80 -11.83
CA GLU A 495 -32.00 6.24 -10.45
C GLU A 495 -30.69 6.37 -9.67
N LYS A 496 -29.85 5.33 -9.73
CA LYS A 496 -28.62 5.28 -8.96
C LYS A 496 -27.52 6.21 -9.49
N ILE A 497 -27.46 6.45 -10.79
CA ILE A 497 -26.59 7.49 -11.37
C ILE A 497 -26.98 8.85 -10.82
N ILE A 498 -28.26 9.22 -10.85
CA ILE A 498 -28.76 10.52 -10.36
C ILE A 498 -28.44 10.70 -8.87
N GLU A 499 -28.62 9.65 -8.06
CA GLU A 499 -28.40 9.66 -6.61
C GLU A 499 -26.92 9.83 -6.25
N HIS A 500 -26.01 9.16 -6.98
CA HIS A 500 -24.61 8.99 -6.58
C HIS A 500 -23.59 9.71 -7.47
N LYS A 501 -23.99 10.38 -8.56
CA LYS A 501 -23.06 11.09 -9.45
C LYS A 501 -22.23 12.19 -8.78
N LYS A 502 -22.59 12.63 -7.58
CA LYS A 502 -21.86 13.63 -6.79
C LYS A 502 -20.42 13.22 -6.49
N ILE A 503 -20.12 11.91 -6.48
CA ILE A 503 -18.77 11.38 -6.26
C ILE A 503 -17.87 11.49 -7.50
N ILE A 504 -18.48 11.69 -8.70
CA ILE A 504 -17.74 11.76 -9.96
C ILE A 504 -17.15 13.16 -10.13
N PHE A 505 -15.84 13.20 -10.38
CA PHE A 505 -15.12 14.43 -10.63
C PHE A 505 -13.99 14.19 -11.64
N ASN A 506 -14.08 14.82 -12.80
CA ASN A 506 -13.10 14.69 -13.88
C ASN A 506 -12.11 15.88 -13.95
N GLY A 507 -12.17 16.81 -12.99
CA GLY A 507 -11.32 18.00 -12.91
C GLY A 507 -10.04 17.80 -12.11
N ASN A 508 -9.32 18.90 -11.86
CA ASN A 508 -8.08 18.91 -11.09
C ASN A 508 -8.37 18.82 -9.57
N GLY A 509 -8.02 17.69 -8.94
CA GLY A 509 -8.24 17.44 -7.52
C GLY A 509 -7.37 18.28 -6.56
N TYR A 510 -6.37 19.01 -7.07
CA TYR A 510 -5.50 19.88 -6.25
C TYR A 510 -6.05 21.30 -6.09
N ASP A 511 -7.06 21.70 -6.88
CA ASP A 511 -7.61 23.04 -6.82
C ASP A 511 -8.36 23.26 -5.50
N GLU A 512 -8.14 24.41 -4.87
CA GLU A 512 -8.89 24.79 -3.67
C GLU A 512 -10.42 24.91 -3.94
N GLU A 513 -10.78 25.20 -5.18
CA GLU A 513 -12.19 25.22 -5.61
C GLU A 513 -12.81 23.83 -5.51
N TRP A 514 -12.04 22.76 -5.81
CA TRP A 514 -12.50 21.39 -5.63
C TRP A 514 -12.85 21.09 -4.17
N VAL A 515 -12.00 21.51 -3.22
CA VAL A 515 -12.28 21.29 -1.79
C VAL A 515 -13.63 21.92 -1.40
N ARG A 516 -13.88 23.16 -1.85
CA ARG A 516 -15.15 23.86 -1.60
C ARG A 516 -16.34 23.21 -2.29
N GLU A 517 -16.14 22.74 -3.52
CA GLU A 517 -17.17 22.04 -4.29
C GLU A 517 -17.50 20.66 -3.68
N ALA A 518 -16.47 19.91 -3.25
CA ALA A 518 -16.65 18.63 -2.58
C ALA A 518 -17.48 18.77 -1.29
N GLU A 519 -17.18 19.80 -0.49
CA GLU A 519 -17.96 20.13 0.71
C GLU A 519 -19.43 20.42 0.39
N LYS A 520 -19.72 21.22 -0.65
CA LYS A 520 -21.10 21.49 -1.11
C LYS A 520 -21.81 20.23 -1.58
N ARG A 521 -21.09 19.27 -2.18
CA ARG A 521 -21.62 17.97 -2.58
C ARG A 521 -21.82 17.02 -1.41
N GLY A 522 -21.36 17.38 -0.20
CA GLY A 522 -21.39 16.53 0.99
C GLY A 522 -20.37 15.39 0.97
N LEU A 523 -19.26 15.56 0.24
CA LEU A 523 -18.15 14.63 0.26
C LEU A 523 -17.26 14.84 1.50
N LEU A 524 -16.69 13.77 2.00
CA LEU A 524 -15.87 13.80 3.22
C LEU A 524 -14.42 14.21 2.91
N ASN A 525 -13.84 15.07 3.76
CA ASN A 525 -12.44 15.44 3.71
C ASN A 525 -11.73 15.00 5.02
N LEU A 526 -11.42 13.72 5.12
CA LEU A 526 -10.82 13.10 6.29
C LEU A 526 -9.30 13.15 6.15
N LYS A 527 -8.67 14.25 6.58
CA LYS A 527 -7.26 14.57 6.31
C LYS A 527 -6.28 13.63 7.00
N THR A 528 -6.61 13.19 8.22
CA THR A 528 -5.73 12.38 9.05
C THR A 528 -6.35 11.02 9.39
N LEU A 529 -5.52 10.07 9.85
CA LEU A 529 -6.02 8.79 10.35
C LEU A 529 -7.02 8.96 11.51
N PRO A 530 -6.80 9.82 12.54
CA PRO A 530 -7.83 10.06 13.55
C PRO A 530 -9.16 10.55 12.98
N ASP A 531 -9.16 11.39 11.91
CA ASP A 531 -10.41 11.84 11.26
C ASP A 531 -11.17 10.64 10.64
N ALA A 532 -10.45 9.76 9.96
CA ALA A 532 -11.04 8.58 9.34
C ALA A 532 -11.57 7.58 10.39
N MET A 533 -10.84 7.39 11.48
CA MET A 533 -11.20 6.46 12.54
C MET A 533 -12.45 6.87 13.34
N GLU A 534 -12.81 8.15 13.38
CA GLU A 534 -14.07 8.59 13.99
C GLU A 534 -15.30 7.99 13.29
N ARG A 535 -15.19 7.67 12.00
CA ARG A 535 -16.26 7.09 11.18
C ARG A 535 -16.22 5.57 11.09
N TYR A 536 -15.10 4.95 11.42
CA TYR A 536 -14.87 3.53 11.17
C TYR A 536 -15.90 2.62 11.86
N LEU A 537 -16.32 2.97 13.08
CA LEU A 537 -17.31 2.24 13.88
C LEU A 537 -18.75 2.78 13.72
N ASP A 538 -19.05 3.60 12.72
CA ASP A 538 -20.42 3.99 12.41
C ASP A 538 -21.29 2.75 12.16
N SER A 539 -22.55 2.75 12.65
CA SER A 539 -23.44 1.60 12.59
C SER A 539 -23.57 1.01 11.18
N LYS A 540 -23.64 1.86 10.13
CA LYS A 540 -23.70 1.42 8.74
C LYS A 540 -22.51 0.51 8.35
N ASN A 541 -21.31 0.81 8.86
CA ASN A 541 -20.08 0.11 8.56
C ASN A 541 -20.03 -1.23 9.32
N VAL A 542 -20.40 -1.21 10.60
CA VAL A 542 -20.45 -2.42 11.45
C VAL A 542 -21.50 -3.40 10.90
N GLU A 543 -22.70 -2.91 10.57
CA GLU A 543 -23.79 -3.71 10.02
C GLU A 543 -23.38 -4.35 8.67
N MET A 544 -22.76 -3.57 7.78
CA MET A 544 -22.30 -4.05 6.49
C MET A 544 -21.26 -5.17 6.65
N PHE A 545 -20.18 -4.92 7.38
CA PHE A 545 -19.12 -5.93 7.54
C PHE A 545 -19.63 -7.20 8.23
N SER A 546 -20.50 -7.05 9.22
CA SER A 546 -21.13 -8.19 9.92
C SER A 546 -22.09 -8.97 9.02
N LYS A 547 -22.90 -8.29 8.21
CA LYS A 547 -23.86 -8.90 7.25
C LYS A 547 -23.15 -9.84 6.26
N TYR A 548 -21.97 -9.42 5.77
CA TYR A 548 -21.21 -10.20 4.79
C TYR A 548 -20.13 -11.08 5.44
N ASN A 549 -20.11 -11.22 6.76
CA ASN A 549 -19.16 -12.02 7.53
C ASN A 549 -17.69 -11.66 7.24
N VAL A 550 -17.40 -10.40 6.92
CA VAL A 550 -16.03 -9.93 6.65
C VAL A 550 -15.31 -9.58 7.95
N TYR A 551 -15.95 -8.79 8.80
CA TYR A 551 -15.52 -8.50 10.16
C TYR A 551 -16.66 -8.69 11.14
N THR A 552 -16.35 -9.21 12.32
CA THR A 552 -17.22 -9.10 13.49
C THR A 552 -17.07 -7.70 14.11
N GLU A 553 -18.04 -7.28 14.91
CA GLU A 553 -17.93 -6.01 15.67
C GLU A 553 -16.70 -6.00 16.59
N THR A 554 -16.35 -7.14 17.19
CA THR A 554 -15.17 -7.30 18.04
C THR A 554 -13.87 -7.10 17.23
N GLU A 555 -13.78 -7.69 16.05
CA GLU A 555 -12.65 -7.50 15.15
C GLU A 555 -12.53 -6.02 14.73
N MET A 556 -13.62 -5.34 14.38
CA MET A 556 -13.61 -3.93 14.02
C MET A 556 -13.14 -3.04 15.18
N LYS A 557 -13.63 -3.26 16.40
CA LYS A 557 -13.18 -2.53 17.59
C LYS A 557 -11.68 -2.73 17.83
N SER A 558 -11.19 -3.94 17.67
CA SER A 558 -9.77 -4.25 17.81
C SER A 558 -8.93 -3.54 16.74
N HIS A 559 -9.36 -3.57 15.47
CA HIS A 559 -8.68 -2.87 14.37
C HIS A 559 -8.63 -1.36 14.62
N HIS A 560 -9.73 -0.77 15.10
CA HIS A 560 -9.81 0.65 15.46
C HIS A 560 -8.76 1.02 16.50
N GLU A 561 -8.68 0.28 17.59
CA GLU A 561 -7.69 0.52 18.65
C GLU A 561 -6.26 0.34 18.15
N VAL A 562 -5.97 -0.75 17.43
CA VAL A 562 -4.63 -1.05 16.91
C VAL A 562 -4.13 0.04 15.95
N LYS A 563 -4.97 0.55 15.06
CA LYS A 563 -4.60 1.62 14.13
C LYS A 563 -4.26 2.92 14.86
N LEU A 564 -5.10 3.35 15.80
CA LEU A 564 -4.88 4.58 16.58
C LEU A 564 -3.67 4.49 17.51
N GLU A 565 -3.48 3.32 18.13
CA GLU A 565 -2.31 3.07 18.96
C GLU A 565 -1.01 3.09 18.12
N LYS A 566 -1.02 2.44 16.94
CA LYS A 566 0.11 2.45 16.01
C LYS A 566 0.43 3.86 15.56
N TYR A 567 -0.58 4.66 15.22
CA TYR A 567 -0.40 6.06 14.84
C TYR A 567 0.35 6.84 15.93
N SER A 568 -0.11 6.73 17.17
CA SER A 568 0.52 7.41 18.30
C SER A 568 1.95 6.90 18.57
N LYS A 569 2.19 5.58 18.45
CA LYS A 569 3.53 4.98 18.62
C LYS A 569 4.54 5.44 17.58
N VAL A 570 4.13 5.51 16.31
CA VAL A 570 4.98 6.00 15.21
C VAL A 570 5.40 7.44 15.48
N LEU A 571 4.45 8.33 15.77
CA LEU A 571 4.73 9.73 16.05
C LEU A 571 5.56 9.93 17.33
N ASN A 572 5.34 9.11 18.36
CA ASN A 572 6.18 9.09 19.56
C ASN A 572 7.65 8.78 19.22
N ILE A 573 7.91 7.78 18.35
CA ILE A 573 9.27 7.45 17.91
C ILE A 573 9.87 8.63 17.13
N GLU A 574 9.10 9.25 16.25
CA GLU A 574 9.56 10.41 15.48
C GLU A 574 9.93 11.60 16.37
N VAL A 575 9.11 11.95 17.36
CA VAL A 575 9.42 13.04 18.30
C VAL A 575 10.68 12.74 19.09
N ASN A 576 10.81 11.52 19.63
CA ASN A 576 12.00 11.14 20.39
C ASN A 576 13.27 11.21 19.52
N THR A 577 13.16 10.79 18.25
CA THR A 577 14.27 10.86 17.30
C THR A 577 14.62 12.31 16.96
N MET A 578 13.62 13.19 16.76
CA MET A 578 13.87 14.62 16.53
C MET A 578 14.63 15.26 17.69
N LEU A 579 14.19 15.02 18.92
CA LEU A 579 14.83 15.56 20.12
C LEU A 579 16.26 15.02 20.27
N ASP A 580 16.50 13.73 20.04
CA ASP A 580 17.83 13.13 20.07
C ASP A 580 18.76 13.79 19.03
N MET A 581 18.31 13.96 17.79
CA MET A 581 19.09 14.60 16.73
C MET A 581 19.35 16.08 17.00
N ILE A 582 18.38 16.82 17.56
CA ILE A 582 18.57 18.23 17.89
C ILE A 582 19.71 18.41 18.92
N TYR A 583 19.62 17.67 20.02
CA TYR A 583 20.55 17.86 21.14
C TYR A 583 21.91 17.18 20.94
N LYS A 584 21.97 16.09 20.17
CA LYS A 584 23.23 15.34 19.98
C LYS A 584 23.94 15.62 18.65
N ASP A 585 23.21 16.12 17.65
CA ASP A 585 23.77 16.29 16.33
C ASP A 585 23.70 17.75 15.85
N ILE A 586 22.51 18.39 15.82
CA ILE A 586 22.32 19.70 15.18
C ILE A 586 22.89 20.84 15.99
N LEU A 587 22.53 20.94 17.27
CA LEU A 587 23.05 22.00 18.16
C LEU A 587 24.57 21.91 18.37
N PRO A 588 25.18 20.73 18.65
CA PRO A 588 26.62 20.58 18.72
C PRO A 588 27.35 21.03 17.45
N ALA A 589 26.86 20.57 16.26
CA ALA A 589 27.42 20.98 14.97
C ALA A 589 27.37 22.51 14.76
N SER A 590 26.29 23.16 15.20
CA SER A 590 26.13 24.61 15.16
C SER A 590 27.15 25.32 16.03
N TYR A 591 27.39 24.81 17.26
CA TYR A 591 28.37 25.39 18.19
C TYR A 591 29.82 25.23 17.69
N GLU A 592 30.15 24.07 17.11
CA GLU A 592 31.48 23.82 16.51
C GLU A 592 31.75 24.76 15.32
N TYR A 593 30.72 24.95 14.44
CA TYR A 593 30.86 25.88 13.33
C TYR A 593 30.99 27.31 13.78
N MET A 594 30.21 27.77 14.77
CA MET A 594 30.34 29.10 15.35
C MET A 594 31.76 29.33 15.94
N SER A 595 32.30 28.32 16.65
CA SER A 595 33.66 28.38 17.16
C SER A 595 34.68 28.55 16.03
N SER A 596 34.59 27.78 14.98
CA SER A 596 35.48 27.85 13.81
C SER A 596 35.43 29.22 13.11
N VAL A 597 34.23 29.77 12.92
CA VAL A 597 34.02 31.08 12.30
C VAL A 597 34.55 32.20 13.20
N ALA A 598 34.33 32.14 14.53
CA ALA A 598 34.82 33.13 15.50
C ALA A 598 36.35 33.14 15.56
N GLU A 599 37.00 31.98 15.60
CA GLU A 599 38.48 31.87 15.55
C GLU A 599 39.03 32.43 14.25
N SER A 600 38.40 32.17 13.09
CA SER A 600 38.79 32.72 11.80
C SER A 600 38.73 34.25 11.81
N ALA A 601 37.64 34.81 12.32
CA ALA A 601 37.47 36.28 12.43
C ALA A 601 38.54 36.90 13.35
N ALA A 602 38.79 36.29 14.52
CA ALA A 602 39.78 36.78 15.47
C ALA A 602 41.21 36.78 14.88
N LYS A 603 41.59 35.71 14.18
CA LYS A 603 42.88 35.58 13.49
C LYS A 603 43.06 36.64 12.38
N VAL A 604 42.01 36.89 11.58
CA VAL A 604 42.04 37.91 10.54
C VAL A 604 42.17 39.30 11.15
N MET A 605 41.40 39.64 12.19
CA MET A 605 41.50 40.97 12.86
C MET A 605 42.88 41.22 13.50
N ALA A 606 43.53 40.16 13.98
CA ALA A 606 44.87 40.25 14.56
C ALA A 606 45.96 40.54 13.52
N ILE A 607 45.79 40.08 12.26
CA ILE A 607 46.81 40.21 11.19
C ILE A 607 46.52 41.40 10.27
N VAL A 608 45.26 41.74 10.02
CA VAL A 608 44.79 42.78 9.09
C VAL A 608 44.19 43.95 9.90
N PRO A 609 44.93 45.01 10.18
CA PRO A 609 44.41 46.14 10.94
C PRO A 609 43.21 46.80 10.27
N GLY A 610 42.14 47.02 11.07
CA GLY A 610 40.89 47.64 10.58
C GLY A 610 39.92 46.71 9.86
N SER A 611 40.22 45.44 9.72
CA SER A 611 39.26 44.46 9.20
C SER A 611 38.04 44.34 10.13
N LYS A 612 36.82 44.44 9.58
CA LYS A 612 35.56 44.34 10.34
C LYS A 612 35.00 42.91 10.41
N CYS A 613 35.50 42.00 9.58
CA CYS A 613 35.00 40.62 9.44
C CYS A 613 33.46 40.52 9.44
N SER A 614 32.80 41.46 8.73
CA SER A 614 31.33 41.63 8.80
C SER A 614 30.55 40.38 8.35
N ALA A 615 31.08 39.67 7.36
CA ALA A 615 30.45 38.40 6.92
C ALA A 615 30.43 37.36 8.04
N GLN A 616 31.58 37.15 8.71
CA GLN A 616 31.69 36.21 9.83
C GLN A 616 30.79 36.63 11.00
N ALA A 617 30.78 37.94 11.33
CA ALA A 617 29.93 38.46 12.40
C ALA A 617 28.43 38.26 12.10
N ASN A 618 27.99 38.39 10.85
CA ASN A 618 26.62 38.16 10.45
C ASN A 618 26.24 36.64 10.58
N VAL A 619 27.09 35.75 10.08
CA VAL A 619 26.89 34.31 10.21
C VAL A 619 26.78 33.88 11.69
N LEU A 620 27.67 34.39 12.54
CA LEU A 620 27.64 34.11 13.98
C LEU A 620 26.35 34.57 14.64
N LYS A 621 25.87 35.79 14.32
CA LYS A 621 24.59 36.29 14.85
C LYS A 621 23.40 35.44 14.40
N GLU A 622 23.39 35.08 13.14
CA GLU A 622 22.30 34.31 12.55
C GLU A 622 22.22 32.92 13.14
N ILE A 623 23.33 32.16 13.17
CA ILE A 623 23.35 30.80 13.73
C ILE A 623 23.03 30.82 15.23
N SER A 624 23.60 31.77 16.00
CA SER A 624 23.31 31.91 17.44
C SER A 624 21.81 32.12 17.68
N SER A 625 21.18 33.00 16.89
CA SER A 625 19.75 33.27 17.00
C SER A 625 18.90 32.04 16.64
N LEU A 626 19.29 31.32 15.58
CA LEU A 626 18.58 30.09 15.17
C LEU A 626 18.78 28.93 16.17
N ALA A 627 19.97 28.78 16.75
CA ALA A 627 20.26 27.79 17.77
C ALA A 627 19.42 28.01 19.04
N ASP A 628 19.34 29.27 19.52
CA ASP A 628 18.48 29.63 20.64
C ASP A 628 17.00 29.34 20.35
N LYS A 629 16.55 29.65 19.13
CA LYS A 629 15.20 29.39 18.68
C LYS A 629 14.93 27.89 18.59
N LEU A 630 15.89 27.10 18.07
CA LEU A 630 15.76 25.64 17.97
C LEU A 630 15.64 24.98 19.35
N ASP A 631 16.47 25.42 20.32
CA ASP A 631 16.39 24.92 21.69
C ASP A 631 15.02 25.22 22.34
N ASN A 632 14.49 26.42 22.10
CA ASN A 632 13.15 26.77 22.58
C ASN A 632 12.05 25.95 21.93
N GLU A 633 12.10 25.75 20.61
CA GLU A 633 11.10 24.90 19.91
C GLU A 633 11.21 23.42 20.31
N ALA A 634 12.43 22.91 20.57
CA ALA A 634 12.66 21.57 21.07
C ALA A 634 12.08 21.37 22.49
N LYS A 635 12.24 22.35 23.39
CA LYS A 635 11.63 22.34 24.72
C LYS A 635 10.10 22.37 24.65
N ASN A 636 9.54 23.18 23.73
CA ASN A 636 8.09 23.19 23.49
C ASN A 636 7.60 21.86 22.95
N LEU A 637 8.34 21.24 22.01
CA LEU A 637 8.03 19.90 21.48
C LEU A 637 8.05 18.86 22.59
N SER A 638 9.09 18.84 23.43
CA SER A 638 9.18 17.94 24.58
C SER A 638 7.98 18.09 25.51
N LYS A 639 7.62 19.31 25.86
CA LYS A 639 6.48 19.59 26.75
C LYS A 639 5.16 19.07 26.17
N ILE A 640 4.86 19.39 24.90
CA ILE A 640 3.64 18.94 24.23
C ILE A 640 3.63 17.40 24.11
N HIS A 641 4.79 16.79 23.88
CA HIS A 641 4.95 15.35 23.80
C HIS A 641 4.69 14.69 25.17
N ASP A 642 5.18 15.25 26.27
CA ASP A 642 4.90 14.75 27.62
C ASP A 642 3.40 14.83 27.94
N GLU A 643 2.72 15.91 27.51
CA GLU A 643 1.25 16.01 27.59
C GLU A 643 0.58 14.88 26.83
N ALA A 644 1.01 14.59 25.59
CA ALA A 644 0.49 13.49 24.78
C ALA A 644 0.71 12.12 25.44
N CYS A 645 1.89 11.90 26.02
CA CYS A 645 2.23 10.65 26.72
C CYS A 645 1.34 10.40 27.94
N SER A 646 0.89 11.45 28.62
CA SER A 646 0.01 11.36 29.79
C SER A 646 -1.44 10.96 29.47
N ILE A 647 -1.86 11.03 28.21
CA ILE A 647 -3.21 10.66 27.77
C ILE A 647 -3.31 9.13 27.68
N ASN A 648 -4.22 8.53 28.47
CA ASN A 648 -4.45 7.07 28.46
C ASN A 648 -5.49 6.65 27.39
N ASP A 649 -6.43 7.52 27.07
CA ASP A 649 -7.48 7.26 26.08
C ASP A 649 -6.87 7.23 24.68
N ILE A 650 -6.96 6.09 23.98
CA ILE A 650 -6.28 5.86 22.70
C ILE A 650 -6.76 6.83 21.61
N PRO A 651 -8.07 7.01 21.37
CA PRO A 651 -8.56 7.98 20.39
C PRO A 651 -8.14 9.42 20.70
N LYS A 652 -8.28 9.86 21.94
CA LYS A 652 -7.86 11.21 22.35
C LYS A 652 -6.37 11.44 22.19
N LYS A 653 -5.55 10.44 22.51
CA LYS A 653 -4.10 10.49 22.32
C LYS A 653 -3.76 10.67 20.86
N ALA A 654 -4.32 9.85 19.95
CA ALA A 654 -4.07 9.95 18.52
C ALA A 654 -4.52 11.32 17.96
N ARG A 655 -5.69 11.81 18.38
CA ARG A 655 -6.17 13.16 18.03
C ARG A 655 -5.20 14.24 18.51
N PHE A 656 -4.70 14.16 19.73
CA PHE A 656 -3.75 15.11 20.29
C PHE A 656 -2.44 15.12 19.49
N TYR A 657 -1.95 13.94 19.07
CA TYR A 657 -0.78 13.87 18.18
C TYR A 657 -1.04 14.60 16.87
N ALA A 658 -2.17 14.37 16.21
CA ALA A 658 -2.52 15.02 14.96
C ALA A 658 -2.62 16.55 15.10
N ASP A 659 -3.34 17.02 16.11
CA ASP A 659 -3.70 18.45 16.25
C ASP A 659 -2.64 19.31 16.92
N ARG A 660 -1.76 18.73 17.75
CA ARG A 660 -0.82 19.48 18.56
C ARG A 660 0.64 19.08 18.33
N VAL A 661 0.93 17.78 18.31
CA VAL A 661 2.31 17.29 18.20
C VAL A 661 2.86 17.51 16.79
N ILE A 662 2.15 17.07 15.76
CA ILE A 662 2.60 17.25 14.35
C ILE A 662 2.85 18.72 13.99
N PRO A 663 1.95 19.67 14.30
CA PRO A 663 2.23 21.09 14.03
C PRO A 663 3.47 21.62 14.77
N GLN A 664 3.73 21.15 15.99
CA GLN A 664 4.94 21.54 16.71
C GLN A 664 6.19 20.89 16.10
N MET A 665 6.13 19.62 15.68
CA MET A 665 7.23 18.98 14.94
C MET A 665 7.61 19.80 13.68
N GLN A 666 6.61 20.25 12.92
CA GLN A 666 6.83 21.08 11.72
C GLN A 666 7.51 22.42 12.04
N LYS A 667 7.09 23.11 13.12
CA LYS A 667 7.74 24.35 13.57
C LYS A 667 9.19 24.11 13.97
N THR A 668 9.45 23.06 14.72
CA THR A 668 10.78 22.67 15.17
C THR A 668 11.68 22.33 13.99
N ARG A 669 11.17 21.55 13.03
CA ARG A 669 11.84 21.21 11.77
C ARG A 669 12.23 22.46 10.97
N ALA A 670 11.31 23.39 10.80
CA ALA A 670 11.56 24.60 10.00
C ALA A 670 12.74 25.42 10.52
N VAL A 671 12.97 25.45 11.85
CA VAL A 671 14.13 26.13 12.44
C VAL A 671 15.43 25.37 12.19
N ALA A 672 15.41 24.05 12.35
CA ALA A 672 16.57 23.20 12.09
C ALA A 672 16.97 23.22 10.61
N ASP A 673 15.98 23.13 9.71
CA ASP A 673 16.20 23.19 8.26
C ASP A 673 16.73 24.56 7.80
N ALA A 674 16.48 25.64 8.56
CA ALA A 674 17.07 26.96 8.31
C ALA A 674 18.54 27.05 8.75
N ILE A 675 18.99 26.24 9.69
CA ILE A 675 20.42 26.20 10.12
C ILE A 675 21.28 25.48 9.07
N GLU A 676 20.77 24.38 8.49
CA GLU A 676 21.54 23.49 7.61
C GLU A 676 22.27 24.23 6.45
N PRO A 677 21.63 25.15 5.68
CA PRO A 677 22.28 25.84 4.57
C PRO A 677 23.39 26.78 4.99
N ILE A 678 23.41 27.22 6.26
CA ILE A 678 24.41 28.16 6.78
C ILE A 678 25.66 27.41 7.25
N LEU A 679 25.51 26.15 7.67
CA LEU A 679 26.64 25.36 8.13
C LEU A 679 27.62 25.06 6.99
N GLY A 680 28.93 25.16 7.28
CA GLY A 680 29.96 24.72 6.36
C GLY A 680 29.88 23.21 6.14
N GLU A 681 30.22 22.73 4.95
CA GLU A 681 30.13 21.31 4.53
C GLU A 681 30.71 20.32 5.53
N LYS A 682 31.85 20.68 6.17
CA LYS A 682 32.52 19.83 7.17
C LYS A 682 31.78 19.76 8.52
N HIS A 683 30.81 20.61 8.74
CA HIS A 683 30.06 20.73 10.00
C HIS A 683 28.63 20.30 9.86
N LYS A 684 28.25 19.69 8.71
CA LYS A 684 26.91 19.09 8.55
C LYS A 684 26.75 17.94 9.55
N PRO A 685 25.67 17.92 10.35
CA PRO A 685 25.48 16.89 11.38
C PRO A 685 25.10 15.52 10.80
N TYR A 686 24.62 15.48 9.56
CA TYR A 686 24.17 14.28 8.84
C TYR A 686 24.19 14.52 7.33
N PRO A 687 24.12 13.48 6.47
CA PRO A 687 24.01 13.62 5.03
C PRO A 687 22.80 14.48 4.62
N SER A 688 23.03 15.46 3.74
CA SER A 688 22.00 16.37 3.24
C SER A 688 21.10 15.70 2.19
N TYR A 689 20.01 16.37 1.79
CA TYR A 689 19.19 15.92 0.66
C TYR A 689 19.98 15.86 -0.65
N SER A 690 20.95 16.76 -0.87
CA SER A 690 21.87 16.65 -2.02
C SER A 690 22.64 15.34 -2.02
N ASP A 691 23.08 14.89 -0.86
CA ASP A 691 23.83 13.64 -0.73
C ASP A 691 22.91 12.43 -0.97
N LEU A 692 21.72 12.41 -0.36
CA LEU A 692 20.80 11.27 -0.40
C LEU A 692 20.13 11.09 -1.75
N LEU A 693 19.74 12.18 -2.42
CA LEU A 693 18.94 12.15 -3.64
C LEU A 693 19.78 12.11 -4.93
N PHE A 694 21.05 12.52 -4.90
CA PHE A 694 21.83 12.71 -6.12
C PHE A 694 23.12 11.90 -6.21
N ARG A 695 23.53 11.17 -5.16
CA ARG A 695 24.76 10.35 -5.18
C ARG A 695 24.57 8.89 -5.59
N VAL A 696 23.38 8.47 -5.90
CA VAL A 696 23.08 7.09 -6.35
C VAL A 696 23.03 7.00 -7.85
#